data_7eae865ae53cc643bf8f0e4146414add
#
_entry.id   7eae865ae53cc643bf8f0e4146414add
#
_cell.length_a   1.000
_cell.length_b   1.000
_cell.length_c   1.000
_cell.angle_alpha   90.00
_cell.angle_beta   90.00
_cell.angle_gamma   90.00
#
_symmetry.space_group_name_H-M   'P 1'
#
loop_
_entity.id
_entity.type
_entity.pdbx_description
1 polymer ?
#
loop_
_entity_poly.entity_id
_entity_poly.type
_entity_poly.pdbx_seq_one_letter_code
_entity_poly.pdbx_strand_id
1 'polypeptide(L)'
;MRILNDNKLMLEGDENILITFLGENVVNFKIYRRLEPKYRVTDIESIRKVKVHISKRDDRIFAGDGRINITYNLKKQAFKLSCNNIDFCAHNVILSNKKYFIHIMWKKEYIYGLGEKAVKFNRRGLCLRLLNMDPSVYRVNDDPLYLNIPFLLMIGENFSYGFFLNTIRESIFDLCHNNNDKIVVESHGLEANYYIIFGRSPIDVIREYTKLVGRAPLPPLWALGYHQSRAPFPPIFPIKILIGGYKNEKNILKVAEEFRKRKIPCDVIYLDIDYMDDFKPFTWHPKRFKNYRYMLKKLNRMGFKVVTIIDPYIKYEPQSLMFKKYLEKNFFVKRDDEVFIGYGWPGKTVFPDFTREEVREWWAQLHKDLLESGVSGIWNDMNEPTFNVRLFGKKDFSGVRFYAGSLYEFRNIYANLMAIATWNAFKLFKKNKRPYILSRSGYAGIQKYAAVWTGDNISNWSHLRLSISMILSLGLCGLPFVGADIGGWAKIMTKKPYFAKCTPELFARWIQLGIFYPLCRSHSMIFSQEPWVFGQNVENIAKKYIRLRYRLIPYIYSLFWEHTQNGMPIMRPLFLYYPEDDRSHRDDEFLLGPFMLIAPVLERGSRSRVVYLPSQVWYDYWSMKKYEGGVISVKAPLDTIPIFIRSGAIIPTQPVLNYIGERMVDVTLEIYPGNGSFTLYEDDGITINSKYSLTKIINYMRGDKWNVIIERRRGEYNPRRKLYVYFRGIEEAEKILVNDKSVRPIELRRDGFIIDLGDNIKDIKINLSSIKLLGK
;
A
#
# COMPACT_ATOMS: atom_id res chain seq x y z
N MET A 1 24.04 15.21 33.00
CA MET A 1 23.68 15.72 31.64
C MET A 1 24.96 15.88 30.85
N ARG A 2 25.00 15.27 29.67
CA ARG A 2 26.19 15.22 28.79
C ARG A 2 25.77 15.40 27.33
N ILE A 3 26.46 16.27 26.59
CA ILE A 3 26.38 16.39 25.15
C ILE A 3 27.32 15.32 24.59
N LEU A 4 26.78 14.36 23.79
CA LEU A 4 27.61 13.31 23.18
C LEU A 4 28.23 13.77 21.85
N ASN A 5 27.47 14.55 21.09
CA ASN A 5 27.89 15.20 19.83
C ASN A 5 26.89 16.31 19.46
N ASP A 6 27.09 16.99 18.33
CA ASP A 6 26.33 18.15 17.89
C ASP A 6 24.80 17.99 17.89
N ASN A 7 24.29 16.74 17.80
CA ASN A 7 22.85 16.46 17.69
C ASN A 7 22.32 15.48 18.75
N LYS A 8 23.14 15.10 19.77
CA LYS A 8 22.75 14.12 20.79
C LYS A 8 22.91 14.63 22.21
N LEU A 9 21.85 14.58 22.98
CA LEU A 9 21.82 14.88 24.40
C LEU A 9 21.61 13.61 25.23
N MET A 10 22.43 13.39 26.23
CA MET A 10 22.32 12.32 27.21
C MET A 10 22.01 12.90 28.61
N LEU A 11 20.94 12.38 29.23
CA LEU A 11 20.63 12.59 30.63
C LEU A 11 20.81 11.25 31.35
N GLU A 12 21.72 11.18 32.28
CA GLU A 12 22.04 10.00 33.09
C GLU A 12 21.32 10.07 34.43
N GLY A 13 20.76 8.95 34.88
CA GLY A 13 20.03 8.79 36.12
C GLY A 13 19.63 7.35 36.34
N ASP A 14 18.63 7.08 37.17
CA ASP A 14 18.05 5.73 37.35
C ASP A 14 17.57 5.17 36.00
N GLU A 15 17.11 6.05 35.13
CA GLU A 15 16.80 5.78 33.72
C GLU A 15 17.63 6.72 32.85
N ASN A 16 18.24 6.17 31.83
CA ASN A 16 19.01 6.94 30.87
C ASN A 16 18.10 7.48 29.77
N ILE A 17 18.22 8.75 29.44
CA ILE A 17 17.46 9.42 28.41
C ILE A 17 18.44 9.90 27.33
N LEU A 18 18.31 9.35 26.12
CA LEU A 18 19.05 9.79 24.95
C LEU A 18 18.09 10.47 23.98
N ILE A 19 18.31 11.74 23.71
CA ILE A 19 17.56 12.53 22.74
C ILE A 19 18.45 12.79 21.54
N THR A 20 17.97 12.46 20.34
CA THR A 20 18.71 12.66 19.08
C THR A 20 17.87 13.49 18.12
N PHE A 21 18.38 14.62 17.67
CA PHE A 21 17.79 15.44 16.62
C PHE A 21 18.25 14.91 15.26
N LEU A 22 17.27 14.50 14.41
CA LEU A 22 17.51 13.86 13.12
C LEU A 22 17.06 14.78 11.99
N GLY A 23 17.80 15.86 11.73
CA GLY A 23 17.39 16.89 10.77
C GLY A 23 16.41 17.90 11.38
N GLU A 24 15.66 18.58 10.54
CA GLU A 24 14.91 19.79 10.94
C GLU A 24 13.58 19.49 11.66
N ASN A 25 13.01 18.30 11.48
CA ASN A 25 11.65 18.01 11.91
C ASN A 25 11.48 16.69 12.68
N VAL A 26 12.56 15.96 12.97
CA VAL A 26 12.49 14.63 13.58
C VAL A 26 13.36 14.56 14.83
N VAL A 27 12.76 14.11 15.93
CA VAL A 27 13.47 13.84 17.17
C VAL A 27 13.24 12.40 17.59
N ASN A 28 14.32 11.69 17.90
CA ASN A 28 14.27 10.35 18.49
C ASN A 28 14.50 10.43 19.99
N PHE A 29 13.69 9.70 20.74
CA PHE A 29 13.81 9.50 22.17
C PHE A 29 14.11 8.02 22.45
N LYS A 30 15.19 7.77 23.20
CA LYS A 30 15.49 6.46 23.78
C LYS A 30 15.57 6.62 25.29
N ILE A 31 14.63 6.03 26.01
CA ILE A 31 14.57 6.04 27.47
C ILE A 31 14.72 4.60 27.92
N TYR A 32 15.76 4.30 28.70
CA TYR A 32 16.15 2.93 28.92
C TYR A 32 16.89 2.73 30.25
N ARG A 33 16.69 1.53 30.84
CA ARG A 33 17.60 0.95 31.84
C ARG A 33 18.68 0.12 31.17
N ARG A 34 18.34 -0.54 30.05
CA ARG A 34 19.26 -1.30 29.19
C ARG A 34 18.90 -1.11 27.73
N LEU A 35 19.89 -0.93 26.86
CA LEU A 35 19.69 -0.84 25.39
C LEU A 35 19.30 -2.20 24.79
N GLU A 36 18.31 -2.19 23.90
CA GLU A 36 17.77 -3.39 23.26
C GLU A 36 17.70 -3.26 21.72
N PRO A 37 18.84 -3.07 21.01
CA PRO A 37 18.85 -2.78 19.56
C PRO A 37 18.20 -3.86 18.70
N LYS A 38 18.25 -5.15 19.09
CA LYS A 38 17.67 -6.25 18.33
C LYS A 38 16.13 -6.19 18.17
N TYR A 39 15.44 -5.37 18.94
CA TYR A 39 13.99 -5.22 18.90
C TYR A 39 13.52 -3.97 18.17
N ARG A 40 14.41 -3.27 17.47
CA ARG A 40 14.09 -2.04 16.73
C ARG A 40 13.73 -2.33 15.29
N VAL A 41 12.87 -1.49 14.71
CA VAL A 41 12.54 -1.50 13.28
C VAL A 41 13.65 -0.84 12.47
N THR A 42 14.21 0.23 13.00
CA THR A 42 15.29 1.02 12.38
C THR A 42 16.26 1.53 13.44
N ASP A 43 17.49 1.74 13.06
CA ASP A 43 18.53 2.33 13.88
C ASP A 43 19.24 3.46 13.13
N ILE A 44 18.46 4.43 12.71
CA ILE A 44 18.97 5.62 12.03
C ILE A 44 19.55 6.55 13.09
N GLU A 45 20.84 6.75 13.06
CA GLU A 45 21.56 7.58 14.04
C GLU A 45 21.68 9.04 13.63
N SER A 46 21.66 9.36 12.34
CA SER A 46 21.74 10.74 11.83
C SER A 46 21.36 10.81 10.36
N ILE A 47 20.37 11.66 10.04
CA ILE A 47 20.04 12.02 8.66
C ILE A 47 20.76 13.32 8.26
N ARG A 48 21.00 14.22 9.21
CA ARG A 48 21.69 15.49 9.03
C ARG A 48 22.29 15.94 10.37
N LYS A 49 23.48 16.48 10.37
CA LYS A 49 24.07 17.12 11.57
C LYS A 49 23.33 18.42 11.82
N VAL A 50 22.79 18.58 13.01
CA VAL A 50 22.10 19.78 13.48
C VAL A 50 22.75 20.18 14.79
N LYS A 51 23.15 21.45 14.91
CA LYS A 51 23.75 21.96 16.16
C LYS A 51 22.66 22.22 17.19
N VAL A 52 22.73 21.53 18.33
CA VAL A 52 21.76 21.65 19.43
C VAL A 52 22.31 22.56 20.50
N HIS A 53 21.51 23.53 20.93
CA HIS A 53 21.78 24.38 22.08
C HIS A 53 21.07 23.81 23.31
N ILE A 54 21.79 23.76 24.44
CA ILE A 54 21.27 23.20 25.67
C ILE A 54 21.49 24.21 26.80
N SER A 55 20.47 24.39 27.63
CA SER A 55 20.56 25.15 28.88
C SER A 55 19.75 24.48 29.97
N LYS A 56 20.15 24.72 31.23
CA LYS A 56 19.41 24.30 32.43
C LYS A 56 19.02 25.52 33.22
N ARG A 57 17.76 25.64 33.60
CA ARG A 57 17.26 26.67 34.53
C ARG A 57 16.34 25.98 35.52
N ASP A 58 16.69 26.06 36.80
CA ASP A 58 15.99 25.38 37.90
C ASP A 58 15.77 23.89 37.61
N ASP A 59 14.51 23.43 37.67
CA ASP A 59 14.09 22.05 37.42
C ASP A 59 13.80 21.77 35.95
N ARG A 60 14.26 22.61 35.01
CA ARG A 60 13.99 22.45 33.57
C ARG A 60 15.26 22.41 32.74
N ILE A 61 15.30 21.49 31.82
CA ILE A 61 16.32 21.40 30.77
C ILE A 61 15.70 21.83 29.45
N PHE A 62 16.35 22.75 28.78
CA PHE A 62 15.97 23.23 27.45
C PHE A 62 16.99 22.70 26.44
N ALA A 63 16.52 22.06 25.38
CA ALA A 63 17.34 21.61 24.28
C ALA A 63 16.64 21.96 22.96
N GLY A 64 17.38 22.45 21.97
CA GLY A 64 16.79 22.80 20.70
C GLY A 64 17.81 23.08 19.63
N ASP A 65 17.38 22.96 18.36
CA ASP A 65 18.17 23.24 17.17
C ASP A 65 17.80 24.58 16.50
N GLY A 66 17.02 25.40 17.21
CA GLY A 66 16.47 26.67 16.72
C GLY A 66 15.09 26.51 16.04
N ARG A 67 14.68 25.28 15.67
CA ARG A 67 13.33 24.97 15.13
C ARG A 67 12.52 24.18 16.13
N ILE A 68 12.97 22.96 16.47
CA ILE A 68 12.34 22.16 17.50
C ILE A 68 13.01 22.46 18.82
N ASN A 69 12.21 22.84 19.79
CA ASN A 69 12.62 23.08 21.17
C ASN A 69 11.96 22.05 22.07
N ILE A 70 12.76 21.46 22.94
CA ILE A 70 12.35 20.48 23.93
C ILE A 70 12.57 21.08 25.31
N THR A 71 11.54 21.09 26.15
CA THR A 71 11.64 21.40 27.57
C THR A 71 11.40 20.11 28.34
N TYR A 72 12.37 19.66 29.13
CA TYR A 72 12.23 18.53 30.04
C TYR A 72 12.13 19.02 31.46
N ASN A 73 11.04 18.69 32.13
CA ASN A 73 10.83 19.01 33.55
C ASN A 73 11.32 17.85 34.41
N LEU A 74 12.37 18.08 35.22
CA LEU A 74 13.02 17.06 36.04
C LEU A 74 12.10 16.50 37.13
N LYS A 75 11.27 17.34 37.78
CA LYS A 75 10.33 16.91 38.83
C LYS A 75 9.17 16.10 38.29
N LYS A 76 8.59 16.52 37.14
CA LYS A 76 7.45 15.86 36.51
C LYS A 76 7.84 14.72 35.58
N GLN A 77 9.13 14.58 35.27
CA GLN A 77 9.66 13.64 34.28
C GLN A 77 8.90 13.71 32.95
N ALA A 78 8.61 14.92 32.51
CA ALA A 78 7.76 15.18 31.36
C ALA A 78 8.44 16.08 30.33
N PHE A 79 8.23 15.76 29.06
CA PHE A 79 8.71 16.51 27.90
C PHE A 79 7.61 17.41 27.37
N LYS A 80 7.99 18.58 26.90
CA LYS A 80 7.18 19.47 26.10
C LYS A 80 7.96 19.84 24.84
N LEU A 81 7.37 19.67 23.69
CA LEU A 81 7.97 19.99 22.40
C LEU A 81 7.23 21.15 21.76
N SER A 82 8.01 22.08 21.23
CA SER A 82 7.49 23.18 20.41
C SER A 82 8.30 23.34 19.12
N CYS A 83 7.67 23.85 18.09
CA CYS A 83 8.30 24.20 16.82
C CYS A 83 7.78 25.57 16.37
N ASN A 84 8.69 26.51 16.09
CA ASN A 84 8.33 27.89 15.71
C ASN A 84 7.24 28.50 16.63
N ASN A 85 7.41 28.36 17.95
CA ASN A 85 6.49 28.80 19.02
C ASN A 85 5.12 28.08 19.06
N ILE A 86 4.92 27.01 18.30
CA ILE A 86 3.73 26.15 18.39
C ILE A 86 4.05 24.99 19.31
N ASP A 87 3.37 24.90 20.45
CA ASP A 87 3.41 23.72 21.34
C ASP A 87 2.59 22.60 20.71
N PHE A 88 3.23 21.52 20.27
CA PHE A 88 2.56 20.46 19.53
C PHE A 88 2.51 19.11 20.23
N CYS A 89 3.41 18.83 21.16
CA CYS A 89 3.46 17.55 21.86
C CYS A 89 3.89 17.74 23.32
N ALA A 90 3.14 17.13 24.24
CA ALA A 90 3.55 16.96 25.63
C ALA A 90 3.42 15.49 25.98
N HIS A 91 4.50 14.89 26.52
CA HIS A 91 4.52 13.47 26.85
C HIS A 91 5.43 13.14 28.02
N ASN A 92 5.21 11.98 28.63
CA ASN A 92 6.12 11.38 29.58
C ASN A 92 6.22 9.87 29.38
N VAL A 93 7.28 9.27 29.91
CA VAL A 93 7.54 7.82 29.81
C VAL A 93 7.70 7.24 31.19
N ILE A 94 7.13 6.10 31.43
CA ILE A 94 7.22 5.32 32.65
C ILE A 94 7.79 3.95 32.31
N LEU A 95 8.97 3.62 32.84
CA LEU A 95 9.53 2.28 32.73
C LEU A 95 9.14 1.45 33.95
N SER A 96 8.53 0.30 33.70
CA SER A 96 8.26 -0.73 34.70
C SER A 96 9.23 -1.90 34.53
N ASN A 97 9.12 -3.00 35.31
CA ASN A 97 10.10 -4.07 35.33
C ASN A 97 10.31 -4.77 33.96
N LYS A 98 9.27 -4.88 33.12
CA LYS A 98 9.34 -5.52 31.81
C LYS A 98 8.47 -4.83 30.75
N LYS A 99 7.94 -3.68 31.08
CA LYS A 99 7.05 -2.88 30.22
C LYS A 99 7.41 -1.42 30.32
N TYR A 100 6.97 -0.65 29.31
CA TYR A 100 6.99 0.80 29.36
C TYR A 100 5.66 1.37 28.87
N PHE A 101 5.37 2.57 29.33
CA PHE A 101 4.18 3.34 28.98
C PHE A 101 4.61 4.72 28.50
N ILE A 102 4.19 5.11 27.31
CA ILE A 102 4.38 6.46 26.78
C ILE A 102 3.02 7.14 26.82
N HIS A 103 2.94 8.20 27.60
CA HIS A 103 1.74 9.00 27.77
C HIS A 103 1.86 10.28 26.94
N ILE A 104 0.97 10.50 25.98
CA ILE A 104 0.94 11.68 25.12
C ILE A 104 -0.35 12.45 25.37
N MET A 105 -0.24 13.74 25.70
CA MET A 105 -1.41 14.61 25.85
C MET A 105 -1.92 15.02 24.46
N TRP A 106 -3.18 14.70 24.17
CA TRP A 106 -3.81 14.98 22.89
C TRP A 106 -5.30 15.34 23.04
N LYS A 107 -5.66 16.58 22.73
CA LYS A 107 -7.03 17.10 22.90
C LYS A 107 -7.78 17.30 21.57
N LYS A 108 -7.12 17.03 20.44
CA LYS A 108 -7.70 17.25 19.10
C LYS A 108 -8.38 15.99 18.55
N GLU A 109 -9.25 16.18 17.53
CA GLU A 109 -10.17 15.14 17.05
C GLU A 109 -9.52 14.03 16.21
N TYR A 110 -8.41 14.30 15.51
CA TYR A 110 -7.96 13.45 14.42
C TYR A 110 -6.70 12.67 14.72
N ILE A 111 -6.83 11.33 14.70
CA ILE A 111 -5.75 10.36 14.91
C ILE A 111 -5.88 9.27 13.84
N TYR A 112 -4.86 9.08 13.02
CA TYR A 112 -4.82 8.09 11.94
C TYR A 112 -3.62 7.17 12.05
N GLY A 113 -3.60 6.05 11.28
CA GLY A 113 -2.46 5.15 11.20
C GLY A 113 -2.72 3.76 11.77
N LEU A 114 -1.69 3.15 12.37
CA LEU A 114 -1.61 1.80 12.93
C LEU A 114 -1.76 0.66 11.90
N GLY A 115 -1.60 0.96 10.61
CA GLY A 115 -1.61 -0.04 9.55
C GLY A 115 -3.00 -0.60 9.25
N GLU A 116 -3.07 -1.93 9.10
CA GLU A 116 -4.28 -2.67 8.77
C GLU A 116 -5.17 -2.85 10.00
N LYS A 117 -6.32 -2.20 10.00
CA LYS A 117 -7.30 -2.26 11.10
C LYS A 117 -8.72 -2.27 10.54
N ALA A 118 -9.52 -3.25 10.91
CA ALA A 118 -10.92 -3.37 10.47
C ALA A 118 -11.88 -2.44 11.24
N VAL A 119 -11.45 -1.25 11.62
CA VAL A 119 -12.18 -0.28 12.44
C VAL A 119 -12.34 1.06 11.72
N LYS A 120 -13.08 2.01 12.33
CA LYS A 120 -13.25 3.37 11.78
C LYS A 120 -11.91 4.03 11.44
N PHE A 121 -11.88 4.86 10.40
CA PHE A 121 -10.67 5.47 9.85
C PHE A 121 -9.98 6.41 10.85
N ASN A 122 -10.72 7.32 11.48
CA ASN A 122 -10.23 8.09 12.63
C ASN A 122 -10.17 7.17 13.85
N ARG A 123 -8.98 6.97 14.39
CA ARG A 123 -8.70 6.02 15.48
C ARG A 123 -9.04 6.54 16.87
N ARG A 124 -9.35 7.84 17.02
CA ARG A 124 -9.69 8.43 18.32
C ARG A 124 -10.82 7.66 19.02
N GLY A 125 -10.66 7.42 20.32
CA GLY A 125 -11.59 6.67 21.17
C GLY A 125 -11.47 5.14 21.03
N LEU A 126 -10.40 4.62 20.38
CA LEU A 126 -10.15 3.18 20.27
C LEU A 126 -8.94 2.74 21.10
N CYS A 127 -8.98 1.49 21.57
CA CYS A 127 -7.82 0.80 22.14
C CYS A 127 -7.46 -0.36 21.20
N LEU A 128 -6.25 -0.31 20.60
CA LEU A 128 -5.86 -1.18 19.50
C LEU A 128 -4.56 -1.94 19.81
N ARG A 129 -4.52 -3.21 19.43
CA ARG A 129 -3.40 -4.11 19.66
C ARG A 129 -2.57 -4.27 18.38
N LEU A 130 -1.26 -4.14 18.47
CA LEU A 130 -0.32 -4.36 17.39
C LEU A 130 0.40 -5.69 17.57
N LEU A 131 -0.20 -6.75 17.07
CA LEU A 131 0.34 -8.10 17.01
C LEU A 131 -0.17 -8.76 15.72
N ASN A 132 0.73 -9.14 14.83
CA ASN A 132 0.33 -9.78 13.58
C ASN A 132 -0.36 -11.12 13.85
N MET A 133 -1.61 -11.25 13.41
CA MET A 133 -2.43 -12.43 13.63
C MET A 133 -3.28 -12.73 12.41
N ASP A 134 -3.51 -14.02 12.17
CA ASP A 134 -4.50 -14.52 11.23
C ASP A 134 -5.85 -14.71 11.95
N PRO A 135 -6.87 -13.89 11.70
CA PRO A 135 -8.22 -14.08 12.23
C PRO A 135 -9.02 -15.14 11.47
N SER A 136 -8.41 -15.81 10.47
CA SER A 136 -9.01 -16.69 9.46
C SER A 136 -9.94 -15.95 8.49
N VAL A 137 -10.94 -15.25 8.96
CA VAL A 137 -11.79 -14.29 8.24
C VAL A 137 -12.18 -13.21 9.23
N TYR A 138 -11.83 -11.98 8.95
CA TYR A 138 -12.12 -10.86 9.86
C TYR A 138 -13.49 -10.22 9.59
N ARG A 139 -14.03 -9.59 10.61
CA ARG A 139 -15.26 -8.78 10.57
C ARG A 139 -14.93 -7.31 10.80
N VAL A 140 -15.90 -6.45 10.55
CA VAL A 140 -15.79 -5.04 10.98
C VAL A 140 -15.66 -5.00 12.50
N ASN A 141 -14.73 -4.20 13.00
CA ASN A 141 -14.29 -4.04 14.38
C ASN A 141 -13.39 -5.16 14.94
N ASP A 142 -12.94 -6.11 14.12
CA ASP A 142 -11.93 -7.06 14.56
C ASP A 142 -10.55 -6.39 14.67
N ASP A 143 -9.82 -6.69 15.74
CA ASP A 143 -8.44 -6.29 16.03
C ASP A 143 -7.80 -7.33 16.99
N PRO A 144 -6.54 -7.73 16.80
CA PRO A 144 -5.61 -7.35 15.72
C PRO A 144 -5.82 -8.15 14.42
N LEU A 145 -5.21 -7.64 13.32
CA LEU A 145 -5.20 -8.27 12.00
C LEU A 145 -3.79 -8.66 11.54
N TYR A 146 -3.66 -8.97 10.24
CA TYR A 146 -2.47 -9.55 9.63
C TYR A 146 -1.26 -8.62 9.65
N LEU A 147 -1.46 -7.28 9.49
CA LEU A 147 -0.40 -6.31 9.26
C LEU A 147 -0.55 -5.09 10.17
N ASN A 148 0.43 -4.85 11.03
CA ASN A 148 0.41 -3.76 11.98
C ASN A 148 1.60 -2.82 11.76
N ILE A 149 1.37 -1.51 11.88
CA ILE A 149 2.41 -0.47 11.74
C ILE A 149 2.34 0.47 12.94
N PRO A 150 3.37 0.57 13.77
CA PRO A 150 3.34 1.37 15.00
C PRO A 150 3.55 2.88 14.73
N PHE A 151 2.79 3.43 13.79
CA PHE A 151 2.84 4.83 13.37
C PHE A 151 1.47 5.48 13.51
N LEU A 152 1.44 6.65 14.15
CA LEU A 152 0.29 7.54 14.23
C LEU A 152 0.57 8.83 13.47
N LEU A 153 -0.42 9.31 12.75
CA LEU A 153 -0.51 10.65 12.20
C LEU A 153 -1.60 11.41 12.97
N MET A 154 -1.21 12.47 13.65
CA MET A 154 -2.09 13.31 14.44
C MET A 154 -2.18 14.70 13.81
N ILE A 155 -3.41 15.20 13.63
CA ILE A 155 -3.68 16.47 12.96
C ILE A 155 -4.27 17.45 13.96
N GLY A 156 -3.57 18.58 14.16
CA GLY A 156 -3.99 19.72 14.98
C GLY A 156 -4.31 20.92 14.10
N GLU A 157 -4.64 22.06 14.72
CA GLU A 157 -4.82 23.32 14.04
C GLU A 157 -3.46 23.85 13.56
N ASN A 158 -3.32 24.07 12.25
CA ASN A 158 -2.12 24.61 11.60
C ASN A 158 -0.84 23.78 11.79
N PHE A 159 -0.93 22.53 12.29
CA PHE A 159 0.19 21.61 12.38
C PHE A 159 -0.26 20.16 12.35
N SER A 160 0.68 19.29 12.04
CA SER A 160 0.53 17.84 12.22
C SER A 160 1.78 17.28 12.86
N TYR A 161 1.66 16.17 13.57
CA TYR A 161 2.84 15.44 13.96
C TYR A 161 2.65 13.92 13.86
N GLY A 162 3.76 13.22 13.63
CA GLY A 162 3.84 11.77 13.62
C GLY A 162 4.43 11.26 14.93
N PHE A 163 3.89 10.16 15.41
CA PHE A 163 4.48 9.34 16.44
C PHE A 163 4.81 7.97 15.85
N PHE A 164 6.07 7.55 15.91
CA PHE A 164 6.50 6.23 15.46
C PHE A 164 7.21 5.48 16.58
N LEU A 165 6.61 4.39 17.05
CA LEU A 165 7.19 3.51 18.06
C LEU A 165 8.18 2.55 17.40
N ASN A 166 9.47 2.67 17.71
CA ASN A 166 10.53 1.88 17.10
C ASN A 166 10.78 0.56 17.85
N THR A 167 9.80 -0.31 17.85
CA THR A 167 9.89 -1.67 18.40
C THR A 167 9.24 -2.68 17.46
N ILE A 168 9.69 -3.93 17.49
CA ILE A 168 9.04 -5.05 16.79
C ILE A 168 8.16 -5.88 17.72
N ARG A 169 8.17 -5.59 19.01
CA ARG A 169 7.37 -6.26 20.03
C ARG A 169 5.90 -5.88 19.94
N GLU A 170 5.07 -6.72 20.53
CA GLU A 170 3.66 -6.39 20.76
C GLU A 170 3.50 -5.05 21.46
N SER A 171 2.50 -4.27 21.02
CA SER A 171 2.18 -2.97 21.61
C SER A 171 0.67 -2.75 21.65
N ILE A 172 0.22 -1.98 22.64
CA ILE A 172 -1.18 -1.57 22.79
C ILE A 172 -1.23 -0.05 22.70
N PHE A 173 -2.14 0.47 21.91
CA PHE A 173 -2.38 1.89 21.71
C PHE A 173 -3.79 2.25 22.20
N ASP A 174 -3.88 2.86 23.37
CA ASP A 174 -5.08 3.52 23.85
C ASP A 174 -5.11 4.95 23.29
N LEU A 175 -6.00 5.18 22.34
CA LEU A 175 -6.09 6.42 21.58
C LEU A 175 -7.23 7.29 22.13
N CYS A 176 -7.07 7.78 23.36
CA CYS A 176 -8.10 8.53 24.07
C CYS A 176 -9.37 7.69 24.36
N HIS A 177 -9.24 6.38 24.53
CA HIS A 177 -10.36 5.48 24.87
C HIS A 177 -10.69 5.57 26.36
N ASN A 178 -9.71 5.36 27.23
CA ASN A 178 -9.89 5.41 28.67
C ASN A 178 -9.82 6.84 29.24
N ASN A 179 -9.18 7.77 28.54
CA ASN A 179 -9.07 9.18 28.90
C ASN A 179 -9.12 10.05 27.65
N ASN A 180 -10.10 10.93 27.56
CA ASN A 180 -10.37 11.75 26.38
C ASN A 180 -9.20 12.67 25.94
N ASP A 181 -8.29 13.02 26.84
CA ASP A 181 -7.20 13.95 26.58
C ASP A 181 -5.82 13.26 26.47
N LYS A 182 -5.78 11.92 26.54
CA LYS A 182 -4.53 11.20 26.71
C LYS A 182 -4.45 9.95 25.83
N ILE A 183 -3.39 9.87 25.05
CA ILE A 183 -2.98 8.64 24.38
C ILE A 183 -2.02 7.89 25.29
N VAL A 184 -2.19 6.58 25.46
CA VAL A 184 -1.26 5.71 26.18
C VAL A 184 -0.76 4.62 25.24
N VAL A 185 0.55 4.55 25.08
CA VAL A 185 1.21 3.49 24.30
C VAL A 185 1.94 2.57 25.27
N GLU A 186 1.50 1.32 25.35
CA GLU A 186 2.12 0.28 26.15
C GLU A 186 2.91 -0.69 25.25
N SER A 187 4.10 -1.08 25.66
CA SER A 187 4.84 -2.18 25.05
C SER A 187 5.78 -2.85 26.05
N HIS A 188 6.33 -4.01 25.64
CA HIS A 188 7.26 -4.80 26.43
C HIS A 188 8.71 -4.34 26.21
N GLY A 189 9.55 -4.42 27.26
CA GLY A 189 10.97 -4.17 27.17
C GLY A 189 11.50 -3.21 28.26
N LEU A 190 12.81 -3.04 28.21
CA LEU A 190 13.56 -2.13 29.10
C LEU A 190 14.03 -0.85 28.38
N GLU A 191 13.57 -0.68 27.14
CA GLU A 191 13.84 0.48 26.27
C GLU A 191 12.55 0.96 25.63
N ALA A 192 12.15 2.20 25.88
CA ALA A 192 11.18 2.94 25.10
C ALA A 192 11.93 3.72 24.00
N ASN A 193 11.78 3.34 22.75
CA ASN A 193 12.42 3.98 21.61
C ASN A 193 11.35 4.43 20.63
N TYR A 194 11.26 5.73 20.38
CA TYR A 194 10.24 6.30 19.51
C TYR A 194 10.71 7.61 18.86
N TYR A 195 10.02 7.97 17.79
CA TYR A 195 10.27 9.20 17.05
C TYR A 195 9.05 10.10 17.11
N ILE A 196 9.30 11.38 17.27
CA ILE A 196 8.33 12.46 17.11
C ILE A 196 8.74 13.22 15.84
N ILE A 197 7.78 13.38 14.92
CA ILE A 197 7.97 13.99 13.61
C ILE A 197 7.02 15.17 13.51
N PHE A 198 7.56 16.39 13.39
CA PHE A 198 6.75 17.59 13.21
C PHE A 198 6.50 17.86 11.72
N GLY A 199 5.32 18.41 11.39
CA GLY A 199 4.96 18.90 10.06
C GLY A 199 4.00 20.09 10.14
N ARG A 200 4.13 21.05 9.24
CA ARG A 200 3.11 22.09 9.07
C ARG A 200 1.84 21.50 8.43
N SER A 201 2.00 20.38 7.73
CA SER A 201 0.93 19.65 7.09
C SER A 201 1.09 18.14 7.31
N PRO A 202 0.01 17.34 7.13
CA PRO A 202 0.11 15.88 7.15
C PRO A 202 1.11 15.32 6.13
N ILE A 203 1.27 15.99 4.99
CA ILE A 203 2.21 15.62 3.93
C ILE A 203 3.66 15.68 4.41
N ASP A 204 4.02 16.69 5.20
CA ASP A 204 5.38 16.82 5.73
C ASP A 204 5.71 15.68 6.68
N VAL A 205 4.76 15.28 7.53
CA VAL A 205 4.91 14.15 8.45
C VAL A 205 5.11 12.83 7.69
N ILE A 206 4.30 12.57 6.67
CA ILE A 206 4.42 11.35 5.83
C ILE A 206 5.77 11.32 5.11
N ARG A 207 6.22 12.46 4.59
CA ARG A 207 7.51 12.58 3.91
C ARG A 207 8.67 12.19 4.81
N GLU A 208 8.72 12.71 6.04
CA GLU A 208 9.79 12.40 6.98
C GLU A 208 9.66 10.98 7.55
N TYR A 209 8.45 10.51 7.86
CA TYR A 209 8.22 9.14 8.30
C TYR A 209 8.67 8.12 7.25
N THR A 210 8.28 8.29 5.99
CA THR A 210 8.65 7.35 4.93
C THR A 210 10.14 7.38 4.59
N LYS A 211 10.82 8.51 4.82
CA LYS A 211 12.27 8.62 4.74
C LYS A 211 12.96 7.83 5.86
N LEU A 212 12.37 7.85 7.06
CA LEU A 212 12.86 7.15 8.25
C LEU A 212 12.76 5.63 8.10
N VAL A 213 11.61 5.10 7.67
CA VAL A 213 11.37 3.65 7.57
C VAL A 213 11.71 3.06 6.19
N GLY A 214 12.08 3.90 5.24
CA GLY A 214 12.36 3.55 3.85
C GLY A 214 11.09 3.54 2.98
N ARG A 215 11.23 3.99 1.74
CA ARG A 215 10.18 4.04 0.73
C ARG A 215 10.14 2.78 -0.10
N ALA A 216 8.98 2.47 -0.65
CA ALA A 216 8.83 1.37 -1.60
C ALA A 216 9.57 1.69 -2.91
N PRO A 217 10.28 0.73 -3.51
CA PRO A 217 10.83 0.90 -4.85
C PRO A 217 9.70 0.92 -5.91
N LEU A 218 10.02 1.39 -7.11
CA LEU A 218 9.09 1.28 -8.24
C LEU A 218 8.76 -0.20 -8.52
N PRO A 219 7.47 -0.54 -8.62
CA PRO A 219 7.06 -1.89 -9.01
C PRO A 219 7.36 -2.14 -10.51
N PRO A 220 7.39 -3.40 -10.95
CA PRO A 220 7.34 -3.69 -12.37
C PRO A 220 6.01 -3.19 -12.94
N LEU A 221 6.06 -2.53 -14.10
CA LEU A 221 4.91 -1.83 -14.68
C LEU A 221 3.69 -2.75 -14.91
N TRP A 222 3.92 -4.02 -15.29
CA TRP A 222 2.87 -5.02 -15.48
C TRP A 222 2.07 -5.30 -14.19
N ALA A 223 2.66 -5.09 -13.02
CA ALA A 223 1.97 -5.29 -11.74
C ALA A 223 0.91 -4.20 -11.45
N LEU A 224 0.85 -3.14 -12.25
CA LEU A 224 -0.19 -2.12 -12.16
C LEU A 224 -1.46 -2.47 -12.96
N GLY A 225 -1.43 -3.54 -13.76
CA GLY A 225 -2.59 -4.04 -14.51
C GLY A 225 -3.66 -4.67 -13.61
N TYR A 226 -4.60 -5.39 -14.24
CA TYR A 226 -5.61 -6.18 -13.55
C TYR A 226 -5.08 -7.58 -13.27
N HIS A 227 -5.34 -8.07 -12.05
CA HIS A 227 -4.92 -9.37 -11.55
C HIS A 227 -6.12 -10.28 -11.29
N GLN A 228 -6.03 -11.54 -11.72
CA GLN A 228 -7.06 -12.55 -11.48
C GLN A 228 -6.50 -13.71 -10.66
N SER A 229 -7.26 -14.14 -9.66
CA SER A 229 -6.92 -15.23 -8.75
C SER A 229 -8.15 -16.03 -8.36
N ARG A 230 -7.95 -17.30 -8.01
CA ARG A 230 -9.00 -18.17 -7.45
C ARG A 230 -8.38 -19.22 -6.55
N ALA A 231 -8.78 -19.23 -5.26
CA ALA A 231 -8.41 -20.25 -4.29
C ALA A 231 -9.28 -21.49 -4.40
N PRO A 232 -8.73 -22.69 -4.14
CA PRO A 232 -9.54 -23.85 -3.81
C PRO A 232 -10.18 -23.70 -2.42
N PHE A 233 -11.13 -24.56 -2.10
CA PHE A 233 -11.52 -24.76 -0.72
C PHE A 233 -10.33 -25.38 0.03
N PRO A 234 -9.93 -24.83 1.19
CA PRO A 234 -8.84 -25.41 1.96
C PRO A 234 -9.11 -26.86 2.29
N PRO A 235 -8.12 -27.76 2.19
CA PRO A 235 -8.31 -29.16 2.51
C PRO A 235 -8.68 -29.35 3.99
N ILE A 236 -9.87 -29.87 4.25
CA ILE A 236 -10.28 -30.27 5.61
C ILE A 236 -9.60 -31.60 5.92
N PHE A 237 -8.60 -31.56 6.79
CA PHE A 237 -7.88 -32.77 7.17
C PHE A 237 -8.78 -33.74 7.94
N PRO A 238 -8.81 -35.08 7.63
CA PRO A 238 -7.92 -35.77 6.73
C PRO A 238 -8.35 -35.80 5.25
N ILE A 239 -9.48 -35.20 4.89
CA ILE A 239 -10.07 -35.25 3.55
C ILE A 239 -9.37 -34.21 2.65
N LYS A 240 -8.55 -34.68 1.71
CA LYS A 240 -7.81 -33.84 0.75
C LYS A 240 -8.59 -33.64 -0.56
N ILE A 241 -9.89 -33.39 -0.49
CA ILE A 241 -10.71 -33.12 -1.70
C ILE A 241 -10.49 -31.66 -2.12
N LEU A 242 -10.06 -31.46 -3.36
CA LEU A 242 -9.87 -30.16 -3.98
C LEU A 242 -11.19 -29.68 -4.59
N ILE A 243 -11.86 -28.74 -3.91
CA ILE A 243 -13.08 -28.08 -4.43
C ILE A 243 -12.72 -26.65 -4.83
N GLY A 244 -13.15 -26.23 -6.02
CA GLY A 244 -12.83 -24.89 -6.53
C GLY A 244 -11.41 -24.78 -7.09
N GLY A 245 -10.80 -23.58 -7.03
CA GLY A 245 -9.48 -23.29 -7.60
C GLY A 245 -9.44 -23.39 -9.13
N TYR A 246 -8.25 -23.35 -9.68
CA TYR A 246 -8.07 -23.60 -11.14
C TYR A 246 -7.91 -25.07 -11.48
N LYS A 247 -7.54 -25.89 -10.51
CA LYS A 247 -7.42 -27.36 -10.59
C LYS A 247 -6.27 -27.88 -11.46
N ASN A 248 -6.02 -27.33 -12.65
CA ASN A 248 -4.99 -27.80 -13.58
C ASN A 248 -4.62 -26.78 -14.66
N GLU A 249 -3.60 -27.11 -15.44
CA GLU A 249 -3.05 -26.30 -16.54
C GLU A 249 -4.11 -25.89 -17.58
N LYS A 250 -5.01 -26.82 -17.98
CA LYS A 250 -6.03 -26.57 -19.03
C LYS A 250 -7.00 -25.48 -18.60
N ASN A 251 -7.42 -25.51 -17.33
CA ASN A 251 -8.36 -24.51 -16.80
C ASN A 251 -7.73 -23.11 -16.71
N ILE A 252 -6.45 -23.02 -16.35
CA ILE A 252 -5.71 -21.76 -16.32
C ILE A 252 -5.60 -21.18 -17.73
N LEU A 253 -5.19 -22.00 -18.69
CA LEU A 253 -5.10 -21.59 -20.10
C LEU A 253 -6.45 -21.13 -20.64
N LYS A 254 -7.55 -21.86 -20.32
CA LYS A 254 -8.91 -21.46 -20.71
C LYS A 254 -9.31 -20.10 -20.16
N VAL A 255 -9.00 -19.82 -18.88
CA VAL A 255 -9.26 -18.49 -18.27
C VAL A 255 -8.46 -17.40 -19.00
N ALA A 256 -7.19 -17.65 -19.30
CA ALA A 256 -6.35 -16.71 -20.04
C ALA A 256 -6.89 -16.45 -21.48
N GLU A 257 -7.33 -17.51 -22.18
CA GLU A 257 -7.93 -17.41 -23.50
C GLU A 257 -9.24 -16.61 -23.47
N GLU A 258 -10.09 -16.81 -22.47
CA GLU A 258 -11.34 -16.05 -22.30
C GLU A 258 -11.09 -14.54 -22.09
N PHE A 259 -10.09 -14.15 -21.29
CA PHE A 259 -9.71 -12.73 -21.15
C PHE A 259 -9.36 -12.12 -22.53
N ARG A 260 -8.53 -12.79 -23.31
CA ARG A 260 -8.11 -12.31 -24.65
C ARG A 260 -9.28 -12.28 -25.64
N LYS A 261 -10.07 -13.37 -25.71
CA LYS A 261 -11.26 -13.47 -26.57
C LYS A 261 -12.28 -12.36 -26.29
N ARG A 262 -12.53 -12.06 -25.00
CA ARG A 262 -13.48 -11.03 -24.57
C ARG A 262 -12.90 -9.62 -24.65
N LYS A 263 -11.61 -9.48 -24.98
CA LYS A 263 -10.89 -8.19 -24.99
C LYS A 263 -11.02 -7.45 -23.63
N ILE A 264 -10.91 -8.19 -22.53
CA ILE A 264 -10.82 -7.68 -21.16
C ILE A 264 -9.33 -7.68 -20.80
N PRO A 265 -8.72 -6.52 -20.54
CA PRO A 265 -7.30 -6.46 -20.19
C PRO A 265 -7.02 -7.21 -18.88
N CYS A 266 -5.91 -7.96 -18.86
CA CYS A 266 -5.44 -8.66 -17.66
C CYS A 266 -3.95 -8.99 -17.81
N ASP A 267 -3.17 -8.71 -16.78
CA ASP A 267 -1.72 -8.92 -16.78
C ASP A 267 -1.30 -10.14 -15.96
N VAL A 268 -2.02 -10.47 -14.89
CA VAL A 268 -1.54 -11.42 -13.90
C VAL A 268 -2.57 -12.51 -13.60
N ILE A 269 -2.11 -13.75 -13.58
CA ILE A 269 -2.85 -14.89 -13.04
C ILE A 269 -2.08 -15.44 -11.84
N TYR A 270 -2.78 -15.59 -10.71
CA TYR A 270 -2.22 -16.20 -9.51
C TYR A 270 -2.52 -17.68 -9.46
N LEU A 271 -1.55 -18.46 -9.04
CA LEU A 271 -1.72 -19.87 -8.69
C LEU A 271 -1.71 -19.99 -7.17
N ASP A 272 -2.85 -20.43 -6.64
CA ASP A 272 -3.06 -20.71 -5.23
C ASP A 272 -2.55 -22.13 -4.88
N ILE A 273 -2.66 -22.58 -3.64
CA ILE A 273 -2.09 -23.83 -3.13
C ILE A 273 -2.35 -25.08 -3.98
N ASP A 274 -3.36 -25.07 -4.86
CA ASP A 274 -3.77 -26.17 -5.71
C ASP A 274 -2.77 -26.51 -6.85
N TYR A 275 -1.75 -25.67 -7.12
CA TYR A 275 -0.70 -26.04 -8.05
C TYR A 275 0.35 -27.00 -7.45
N MET A 276 0.48 -27.00 -6.13
CA MET A 276 1.51 -27.76 -5.41
C MET A 276 1.23 -29.26 -5.34
N ASP A 277 2.29 -30.05 -5.22
CA ASP A 277 2.21 -31.48 -4.89
C ASP A 277 1.94 -31.66 -3.40
N ASP A 278 0.79 -32.22 -3.06
CA ASP A 278 0.34 -32.42 -1.67
C ASP A 278 0.46 -31.14 -0.82
N PHE A 279 0.21 -29.96 -1.43
CA PHE A 279 0.31 -28.61 -0.82
C PHE A 279 1.71 -28.28 -0.26
N LYS A 280 2.76 -28.96 -0.72
CA LYS A 280 4.15 -28.69 -0.32
C LYS A 280 4.67 -27.47 -1.09
N PRO A 281 5.11 -26.40 -0.42
CA PRO A 281 5.72 -25.25 -1.08
C PRO A 281 6.88 -25.64 -2.02
N PHE A 282 7.09 -24.86 -3.07
CA PHE A 282 8.14 -25.05 -4.10
C PHE A 282 7.99 -26.29 -4.98
N THR A 283 6.83 -26.97 -4.98
CA THR A 283 6.58 -28.17 -5.80
C THR A 283 5.49 -27.92 -6.84
N TRP A 284 5.50 -28.70 -7.90
CA TRP A 284 4.43 -28.75 -8.91
C TRP A 284 3.73 -30.11 -8.81
N HIS A 285 2.40 -30.14 -8.85
CA HIS A 285 1.64 -31.38 -8.78
C HIS A 285 1.85 -32.21 -10.07
N PRO A 286 2.41 -33.44 -9.96
CA PRO A 286 2.97 -34.17 -11.11
C PRO A 286 1.94 -34.56 -12.18
N LYS A 287 0.67 -34.74 -11.81
CA LYS A 287 -0.41 -35.09 -12.76
C LYS A 287 -1.15 -33.87 -13.29
N ARG A 288 -1.46 -32.89 -12.43
CA ARG A 288 -2.27 -31.71 -12.78
C ARG A 288 -1.46 -30.61 -13.48
N PHE A 289 -0.17 -30.54 -13.17
CA PHE A 289 0.79 -29.56 -13.69
C PHE A 289 2.02 -30.24 -14.29
N LYS A 290 1.81 -31.34 -15.02
CA LYS A 290 2.88 -32.11 -15.64
C LYS A 290 3.70 -31.29 -16.63
N ASN A 291 3.04 -30.40 -17.38
CA ASN A 291 3.66 -29.58 -18.41
C ASN A 291 3.69 -28.09 -18.00
N TYR A 292 3.91 -27.79 -16.70
CA TYR A 292 3.87 -26.43 -16.17
C TYR A 292 4.80 -25.45 -16.91
N ARG A 293 5.99 -25.89 -17.35
CA ARG A 293 6.93 -25.06 -18.13
C ARG A 293 6.32 -24.64 -19.48
N TYR A 294 5.61 -25.53 -20.15
CA TYR A 294 4.88 -25.21 -21.38
C TYR A 294 3.74 -24.23 -21.11
N MET A 295 2.95 -24.48 -20.06
CA MET A 295 1.87 -23.59 -19.63
C MET A 295 2.41 -22.18 -19.34
N LEU A 296 3.46 -22.03 -18.54
CA LEU A 296 4.08 -20.75 -18.21
C LEU A 296 4.58 -20.02 -19.46
N LYS A 297 5.22 -20.74 -20.39
CA LYS A 297 5.68 -20.18 -21.67
C LYS A 297 4.51 -19.71 -22.55
N LYS A 298 3.40 -20.50 -22.62
CA LYS A 298 2.20 -20.13 -23.36
C LYS A 298 1.53 -18.89 -22.75
N LEU A 299 1.35 -18.84 -21.42
CA LEU A 299 0.81 -17.68 -20.72
C LEU A 299 1.64 -16.42 -20.97
N ASN A 300 2.97 -16.53 -20.88
CA ASN A 300 3.86 -15.40 -21.13
C ASN A 300 3.75 -14.88 -22.59
N ARG A 301 3.63 -15.77 -23.59
CA ARG A 301 3.37 -15.39 -25.00
C ARG A 301 2.04 -14.67 -25.17
N MET A 302 1.04 -15.03 -24.37
CA MET A 302 -0.25 -14.35 -24.33
C MET A 302 -0.21 -13.04 -23.50
N GLY A 303 0.95 -12.64 -22.95
CA GLY A 303 1.14 -11.44 -22.17
C GLY A 303 0.80 -11.57 -20.68
N PHE A 304 0.54 -12.78 -20.17
CA PHE A 304 0.29 -12.98 -18.74
C PHE A 304 1.56 -13.23 -17.95
N LYS A 305 1.63 -12.63 -16.76
CA LYS A 305 2.59 -12.93 -15.71
C LYS A 305 1.94 -13.88 -14.72
N VAL A 306 2.70 -14.85 -14.24
CA VAL A 306 2.22 -15.82 -13.25
C VAL A 306 2.84 -15.53 -11.90
N VAL A 307 2.01 -15.50 -10.87
CA VAL A 307 2.41 -15.34 -9.46
C VAL A 307 1.99 -16.60 -8.72
N THR A 308 2.90 -17.21 -7.96
CA THR A 308 2.63 -18.43 -7.18
C THR A 308 2.63 -18.13 -5.70
N ILE A 309 1.69 -18.73 -4.96
CA ILE A 309 1.65 -18.67 -3.49
C ILE A 309 2.76 -19.53 -2.90
N ILE A 310 3.35 -19.05 -1.80
CA ILE A 310 4.32 -19.79 -0.96
C ILE A 310 4.00 -19.48 0.50
N ASP A 311 3.72 -20.55 1.26
CA ASP A 311 3.53 -20.47 2.71
C ASP A 311 4.84 -20.78 3.46
N PRO A 312 5.06 -20.25 4.67
CA PRO A 312 6.32 -20.38 5.40
C PRO A 312 6.43 -21.67 6.18
N TYR A 313 6.28 -22.81 5.51
CA TYR A 313 6.44 -24.13 6.17
C TYR A 313 7.04 -25.18 5.25
N ILE A 314 7.59 -26.22 5.86
CA ILE A 314 8.06 -27.44 5.21
C ILE A 314 7.30 -28.62 5.82
N LYS A 315 6.82 -29.55 4.99
CA LYS A 315 6.16 -30.77 5.48
C LYS A 315 7.10 -31.54 6.39
N TYR A 316 6.59 -32.01 7.53
CA TYR A 316 7.34 -32.83 8.48
C TYR A 316 7.52 -34.24 7.91
N GLU A 317 8.71 -34.54 7.40
CA GLU A 317 9.08 -35.83 6.78
C GLU A 317 10.39 -36.38 7.40
N PRO A 318 10.36 -36.89 8.65
CA PRO A 318 11.58 -37.22 9.39
C PRO A 318 12.42 -38.34 8.75
N GLN A 319 11.86 -39.09 7.79
CA GLN A 319 12.60 -40.09 7.04
C GLN A 319 13.39 -39.53 5.85
N SER A 320 13.07 -38.33 5.40
CA SER A 320 13.76 -37.70 4.28
C SER A 320 15.17 -37.25 4.68
N LEU A 321 16.19 -37.66 3.90
CA LEU A 321 17.58 -37.25 4.12
C LEU A 321 17.73 -35.71 4.04
N MET A 322 17.00 -35.08 3.12
CA MET A 322 17.02 -33.63 2.98
C MET A 322 16.45 -32.94 4.21
N PHE A 323 15.34 -33.47 4.75
CA PHE A 323 14.72 -32.94 5.99
C PHE A 323 15.69 -33.08 7.19
N LYS A 324 16.34 -34.27 7.36
CA LYS A 324 17.33 -34.49 8.41
C LYS A 324 18.48 -33.48 8.36
N LYS A 325 19.01 -33.21 7.18
CA LYS A 325 20.09 -32.23 6.98
C LYS A 325 19.70 -30.82 7.50
N TYR A 326 18.47 -30.38 7.28
CA TYR A 326 18.03 -29.04 7.74
C TYR A 326 17.66 -29.06 9.24
N LEU A 327 17.21 -30.19 9.74
CA LEU A 327 17.01 -30.40 11.17
C LEU A 327 18.34 -30.25 11.95
N GLU A 328 19.40 -30.94 11.50
CA GLU A 328 20.75 -30.88 12.08
C GLU A 328 21.33 -29.44 12.06
N LYS A 329 21.00 -28.65 11.04
CA LYS A 329 21.39 -27.24 10.93
C LYS A 329 20.59 -26.29 11.81
N ASN A 330 19.60 -26.79 12.57
CA ASN A 330 18.70 -25.97 13.38
C ASN A 330 17.97 -24.84 12.58
N PHE A 331 17.45 -25.17 11.39
CA PHE A 331 16.81 -24.19 10.50
C PHE A 331 15.36 -23.86 10.89
N PHE A 332 14.80 -24.57 11.87
CA PHE A 332 13.39 -24.49 12.22
C PHE A 332 13.14 -23.88 13.60
N VAL A 333 11.98 -23.25 13.73
CA VAL A 333 11.43 -22.76 15.00
C VAL A 333 11.36 -23.88 16.02
N LYS A 334 11.64 -23.59 17.28
CA LYS A 334 11.69 -24.55 18.37
C LYS A 334 10.59 -24.32 19.41
N ARG A 335 10.27 -25.40 20.13
CA ARG A 335 9.55 -25.36 21.41
C ARG A 335 10.37 -26.19 22.42
N ASP A 336 10.73 -25.57 23.55
CA ASP A 336 11.47 -26.26 24.63
C ASP A 336 12.69 -27.03 24.12
N ASP A 337 13.49 -26.41 23.23
CA ASP A 337 14.69 -26.95 22.55
C ASP A 337 14.46 -28.01 21.46
N GLU A 338 13.25 -28.55 21.33
CA GLU A 338 12.88 -29.41 20.22
C GLU A 338 12.29 -28.62 19.03
N VAL A 339 12.30 -29.23 17.84
CA VAL A 339 11.67 -28.64 16.67
C VAL A 339 10.16 -28.51 16.89
N PHE A 340 9.64 -27.31 16.73
CA PHE A 340 8.22 -27.06 16.84
C PHE A 340 7.46 -27.62 15.62
N ILE A 341 6.53 -28.55 15.89
CA ILE A 341 5.66 -29.14 14.88
C ILE A 341 4.29 -28.49 14.96
N GLY A 342 3.90 -27.79 13.91
CA GLY A 342 2.56 -27.25 13.72
C GLY A 342 1.80 -27.96 12.59
N TYR A 343 0.76 -27.31 12.06
CA TYR A 343 -0.07 -27.85 10.99
C TYR A 343 -0.27 -26.83 9.88
N GLY A 344 0.31 -27.10 8.71
CA GLY A 344 0.03 -26.42 7.45
C GLY A 344 -0.97 -27.19 6.57
N TRP A 345 -1.14 -26.76 5.34
CA TRP A 345 -2.02 -27.45 4.39
C TRP A 345 -1.59 -28.90 4.07
N PRO A 346 -0.29 -29.25 4.01
CA PRO A 346 0.14 -30.64 3.82
C PRO A 346 0.02 -31.53 5.08
N GLY A 347 -0.49 -31.02 6.20
CA GLY A 347 -0.60 -31.69 7.48
C GLY A 347 0.46 -31.24 8.49
N LYS A 348 1.17 -32.17 9.17
CA LYS A 348 2.26 -31.80 10.08
C LYS A 348 3.36 -31.06 9.34
N THR A 349 3.80 -29.93 9.89
CA THR A 349 4.80 -29.02 9.27
C THR A 349 5.75 -28.46 10.31
N VAL A 350 6.91 -28.05 9.84
CA VAL A 350 7.89 -27.24 10.58
C VAL A 350 8.04 -25.90 9.91
N PHE A 351 8.48 -24.88 10.64
CA PHE A 351 8.50 -23.49 10.20
C PHE A 351 9.94 -22.96 10.18
N PRO A 352 10.41 -22.38 9.08
CA PRO A 352 11.73 -21.78 9.00
C PRO A 352 11.91 -20.67 10.03
N ASP A 353 13.06 -20.64 10.67
CA ASP A 353 13.43 -19.54 11.57
C ASP A 353 14.14 -18.43 10.79
N PHE A 354 13.35 -17.54 10.19
CA PHE A 354 13.87 -16.42 9.39
C PHE A 354 14.66 -15.39 10.20
N THR A 355 14.73 -15.49 11.53
CA THR A 355 15.62 -14.62 12.33
C THR A 355 17.09 -14.91 12.03
N ARG A 356 17.42 -16.10 11.51
CA ARG A 356 18.76 -16.52 11.09
C ARG A 356 19.00 -16.17 9.61
N GLU A 357 20.17 -15.62 9.32
CA GLU A 357 20.53 -15.21 7.96
C GLU A 357 20.68 -16.39 7.01
N GLU A 358 21.34 -17.45 7.46
CA GLU A 358 21.53 -18.68 6.70
C GLU A 358 20.21 -19.38 6.34
N VAL A 359 19.14 -19.21 7.15
CA VAL A 359 17.80 -19.71 6.83
C VAL A 359 17.17 -18.88 5.74
N ARG A 360 17.34 -17.55 5.76
CA ARG A 360 16.88 -16.67 4.67
C ARG A 360 17.59 -16.97 3.34
N GLU A 361 18.89 -17.25 3.37
CA GLU A 361 19.65 -17.64 2.19
C GLU A 361 19.18 -18.98 1.63
N TRP A 362 19.03 -19.99 2.51
CA TRP A 362 18.49 -21.29 2.14
C TRP A 362 17.09 -21.16 1.52
N TRP A 363 16.19 -20.39 2.14
CA TRP A 363 14.84 -20.15 1.62
C TRP A 363 14.86 -19.48 0.25
N ALA A 364 15.76 -18.54 0.03
CA ALA A 364 15.97 -17.91 -1.28
C ALA A 364 16.32 -18.95 -2.36
N GLN A 365 17.19 -19.91 -2.04
CA GLN A 365 17.57 -20.98 -2.99
C GLN A 365 16.41 -21.89 -3.39
N LEU A 366 15.45 -22.13 -2.49
CA LEU A 366 14.28 -22.98 -2.79
C LEU A 366 13.39 -22.39 -3.90
N HIS A 367 13.43 -21.09 -4.15
CA HIS A 367 12.68 -20.44 -5.23
C HIS A 367 13.23 -20.69 -6.64
N LYS A 368 14.40 -21.33 -6.77
CA LYS A 368 15.12 -21.46 -8.05
C LYS A 368 14.24 -21.99 -9.18
N ASP A 369 13.66 -23.20 -9.00
CA ASP A 369 12.86 -23.82 -10.07
C ASP A 369 11.63 -22.99 -10.46
N LEU A 370 10.94 -22.39 -9.50
CA LEU A 370 9.80 -21.52 -9.76
C LEU A 370 10.21 -20.32 -10.63
N LEU A 371 11.23 -19.59 -10.21
CA LEU A 371 11.65 -18.38 -10.91
C LEU A 371 12.27 -18.69 -12.27
N GLU A 372 13.14 -19.68 -12.39
CA GLU A 372 13.79 -20.06 -13.65
C GLU A 372 12.78 -20.65 -14.67
N SER A 373 11.74 -21.35 -14.20
CA SER A 373 10.70 -21.92 -15.08
C SER A 373 9.78 -20.87 -15.72
N GLY A 374 9.77 -19.62 -15.22
CA GLY A 374 8.99 -18.54 -15.82
C GLY A 374 7.96 -17.88 -14.90
N VAL A 375 7.91 -18.26 -13.60
CA VAL A 375 7.13 -17.54 -12.58
C VAL A 375 7.67 -16.11 -12.48
N SER A 376 6.77 -15.13 -12.44
CA SER A 376 7.10 -13.70 -12.53
C SER A 376 7.03 -12.97 -11.19
N GLY A 377 6.29 -13.52 -10.22
CA GLY A 377 6.15 -12.97 -8.89
C GLY A 377 5.85 -14.06 -7.86
N ILE A 378 6.03 -13.75 -6.58
CA ILE A 378 5.79 -14.64 -5.45
C ILE A 378 4.75 -14.01 -4.52
N TRP A 379 3.82 -14.82 -4.04
CA TRP A 379 2.86 -14.44 -3.03
C TRP A 379 3.18 -15.18 -1.73
N ASN A 380 3.70 -14.41 -0.74
CA ASN A 380 3.98 -14.90 0.61
C ASN A 380 2.69 -14.83 1.42
N ASP A 381 2.14 -15.99 1.74
CA ASP A 381 0.92 -16.14 2.53
C ASP A 381 1.18 -16.81 3.87
N MET A 382 0.22 -16.82 4.78
CA MET A 382 0.26 -17.48 6.10
C MET A 382 1.43 -17.04 7.00
N ASN A 383 2.01 -15.88 6.77
CA ASN A 383 3.29 -15.41 7.33
C ASN A 383 3.21 -14.44 8.51
N GLU A 384 2.13 -14.47 9.29
CA GLU A 384 1.98 -13.73 10.58
C GLU A 384 2.94 -14.17 11.70
N PRO A 385 3.41 -15.43 11.88
CA PRO A 385 3.11 -16.68 11.19
C PRO A 385 1.84 -17.40 11.68
N THR A 386 1.16 -18.08 10.76
CA THR A 386 0.06 -19.01 11.08
C THR A 386 0.60 -20.41 11.27
N PHE A 387 0.81 -20.81 12.51
CA PHE A 387 1.38 -22.11 12.86
C PHE A 387 0.37 -23.27 12.90
N ASN A 388 -0.91 -22.98 12.78
CA ASN A 388 -1.94 -24.00 12.80
C ASN A 388 -3.14 -23.58 11.94
N VAL A 389 -3.28 -24.19 10.76
CA VAL A 389 -4.39 -24.00 9.83
C VAL A 389 -5.63 -24.82 10.18
N ARG A 390 -5.59 -25.65 11.24
CA ARG A 390 -6.76 -26.41 11.69
C ARG A 390 -7.82 -25.46 12.24
N LEU A 391 -9.03 -25.57 11.74
CA LEU A 391 -10.20 -24.79 12.16
C LEU A 391 -10.57 -24.94 13.65
N PHE A 392 -10.07 -25.99 14.35
CA PHE A 392 -10.51 -26.39 15.69
C PHE A 392 -9.38 -26.74 16.66
N GLY A 393 -8.13 -26.35 16.43
CA GLY A 393 -7.02 -26.67 17.34
C GLY A 393 -6.77 -25.57 18.37
N LYS A 394 -6.45 -25.94 19.63
CA LYS A 394 -5.94 -24.99 20.63
C LYS A 394 -4.69 -24.29 20.06
N LYS A 395 -4.70 -22.96 20.06
CA LYS A 395 -3.56 -22.12 19.64
C LYS A 395 -2.63 -21.88 20.83
N ASP A 396 -2.14 -22.94 21.44
CA ASP A 396 -1.11 -22.83 22.47
C ASP A 396 0.26 -22.77 21.83
N PHE A 397 0.90 -21.63 21.94
CA PHE A 397 2.25 -21.35 21.45
C PHE A 397 3.22 -21.04 22.59
N SER A 398 2.90 -21.44 23.83
CA SER A 398 3.82 -21.36 24.97
C SER A 398 5.10 -22.14 24.67
N GLY A 399 6.24 -21.63 25.08
CA GLY A 399 7.56 -22.21 24.81
C GLY A 399 8.06 -22.11 23.36
N VAL A 400 7.22 -21.65 22.40
CA VAL A 400 7.66 -21.48 21.01
C VAL A 400 8.63 -20.30 20.91
N ARG A 401 9.79 -20.55 20.30
CA ARG A 401 10.86 -19.56 20.18
C ARG A 401 11.60 -19.63 18.85
N PHE A 402 12.08 -18.49 18.43
CA PHE A 402 13.09 -18.30 17.39
C PHE A 402 14.49 -18.33 18.00
N TYR A 403 15.50 -18.43 17.18
CA TYR A 403 16.90 -18.28 17.59
C TYR A 403 17.14 -16.91 18.27
N ALA A 404 16.56 -15.84 17.73
CA ALA A 404 16.72 -14.50 18.26
C ALA A 404 15.96 -14.22 19.58
N GLY A 405 14.90 -14.98 19.90
CA GLY A 405 14.08 -14.78 21.11
C GLY A 405 12.73 -15.49 21.04
N SER A 406 11.80 -15.11 21.91
CA SER A 406 10.47 -15.72 21.97
C SER A 406 9.61 -15.39 20.74
N LEU A 407 8.58 -16.20 20.49
CA LEU A 407 7.60 -15.93 19.44
C LEU A 407 6.97 -14.53 19.59
N TYR A 408 6.57 -14.17 20.80
CA TYR A 408 5.89 -12.89 21.06
C TYR A 408 6.78 -11.66 20.82
N GLU A 409 8.09 -11.83 20.93
CA GLU A 409 9.05 -10.74 20.65
C GLU A 409 9.31 -10.55 19.17
N PHE A 410 9.29 -11.61 18.35
CA PHE A 410 9.69 -11.57 16.93
C PHE A 410 8.53 -11.82 15.94
N ARG A 411 7.32 -12.09 16.43
CA ARG A 411 6.17 -12.38 15.60
C ARG A 411 5.91 -11.30 14.53
N ASN A 412 5.88 -10.05 14.95
CA ASN A 412 5.55 -8.93 14.04
C ASN A 412 6.52 -8.77 12.86
N ILE A 413 7.80 -9.17 13.04
CA ILE A 413 8.82 -9.01 11.99
C ILE A 413 9.00 -10.25 11.10
N TYR A 414 8.37 -11.37 11.44
CA TYR A 414 8.54 -12.63 10.74
C TYR A 414 8.26 -12.52 9.23
N ALA A 415 7.16 -11.87 8.86
CA ALA A 415 6.79 -11.65 7.46
C ALA A 415 7.82 -10.78 6.71
N ASN A 416 8.35 -9.74 7.36
CA ASN A 416 9.40 -8.90 6.76
C ASN A 416 10.65 -9.73 6.46
N LEU A 417 11.04 -10.61 7.37
CA LEU A 417 12.22 -11.48 7.20
C LEU A 417 12.00 -12.52 6.08
N MET A 418 10.80 -13.09 5.96
CA MET A 418 10.42 -13.94 4.83
C MET A 418 10.46 -13.15 3.51
N ALA A 419 9.94 -11.91 3.49
CA ALA A 419 9.97 -11.06 2.30
C ALA A 419 11.40 -10.73 1.87
N ILE A 420 12.32 -10.50 2.82
CA ILE A 420 13.75 -10.33 2.54
C ILE A 420 14.33 -11.60 1.89
N ALA A 421 14.01 -12.79 2.40
CA ALA A 421 14.46 -14.04 1.80
C ALA A 421 13.95 -14.20 0.35
N THR A 422 12.66 -13.90 0.13
CA THR A 422 12.06 -13.93 -1.21
C THR A 422 12.66 -12.87 -2.15
N TRP A 423 12.93 -11.67 -1.65
CA TRP A 423 13.62 -10.62 -2.39
C TRP A 423 15.03 -11.05 -2.82
N ASN A 424 15.77 -11.72 -1.95
CA ASN A 424 17.09 -12.27 -2.26
C ASN A 424 17.01 -13.34 -3.36
N ALA A 425 15.94 -14.15 -3.40
CA ALA A 425 15.72 -15.09 -4.51
C ALA A 425 15.61 -14.38 -5.86
N PHE A 426 14.92 -13.25 -5.95
CA PHE A 426 14.88 -12.45 -7.18
C PHE A 426 16.25 -11.92 -7.56
N LYS A 427 17.06 -11.46 -6.61
CA LYS A 427 18.45 -11.03 -6.88
C LYS A 427 19.30 -12.16 -7.48
N LEU A 428 19.08 -13.39 -7.02
CA LEU A 428 19.82 -14.56 -7.49
C LEU A 428 19.35 -15.02 -8.89
N PHE A 429 18.04 -15.15 -9.11
CA PHE A 429 17.48 -15.87 -10.26
C PHE A 429 16.77 -14.97 -11.28
N LYS A 430 16.55 -13.69 -10.97
CA LYS A 430 15.94 -12.68 -11.88
C LYS A 430 16.74 -11.39 -11.91
N LYS A 431 18.06 -11.52 -12.08
CA LYS A 431 19.01 -10.39 -12.07
C LYS A 431 18.50 -9.20 -12.88
N ASN A 432 18.65 -8.02 -12.33
CA ASN A 432 18.27 -6.73 -12.91
C ASN A 432 16.76 -6.53 -13.18
N LYS A 433 15.88 -7.47 -12.81
CA LYS A 433 14.44 -7.29 -12.92
C LYS A 433 13.84 -6.86 -11.58
N ARG A 434 12.89 -5.94 -11.62
CA ARG A 434 12.13 -5.52 -10.44
C ARG A 434 11.36 -6.70 -9.86
N PRO A 435 11.57 -7.07 -8.59
CA PRO A 435 10.79 -8.11 -7.94
C PRO A 435 9.32 -7.72 -7.82
N TYR A 436 8.43 -8.71 -7.91
CA TYR A 436 7.06 -8.57 -7.47
C TYR A 436 6.80 -9.62 -6.40
N ILE A 437 6.60 -9.14 -5.18
CA ILE A 437 6.26 -9.94 -4.01
C ILE A 437 4.99 -9.36 -3.43
N LEU A 438 4.01 -10.24 -3.15
CA LEU A 438 2.80 -9.90 -2.42
C LEU A 438 2.88 -10.57 -1.06
N SER A 439 2.70 -9.85 0.04
CA SER A 439 2.76 -10.39 1.40
C SER A 439 1.45 -10.16 2.14
N ARG A 440 0.90 -11.20 2.80
CA ARG A 440 -0.30 -11.07 3.62
C ARG A 440 -0.01 -10.30 4.90
N SER A 441 1.03 -10.67 5.59
CA SER A 441 1.46 -10.03 6.81
C SER A 441 2.65 -9.10 6.58
N GLY A 442 2.91 -8.22 7.54
CA GLY A 442 4.04 -7.32 7.53
C GLY A 442 4.06 -6.39 8.74
N TYR A 443 5.14 -5.67 8.85
CA TYR A 443 5.38 -4.62 9.84
C TYR A 443 6.07 -3.44 9.17
N ALA A 444 6.34 -2.34 9.91
CA ALA A 444 7.05 -1.20 9.35
C ALA A 444 8.32 -1.64 8.62
N GLY A 445 8.55 -1.14 7.40
CA GLY A 445 9.65 -1.52 6.53
C GLY A 445 9.33 -2.60 5.50
N ILE A 446 8.17 -3.29 5.57
CA ILE A 446 7.76 -4.29 4.57
C ILE A 446 7.64 -3.70 3.15
N GLN A 447 7.25 -2.44 3.02
CA GLN A 447 7.11 -1.74 1.75
C GLN A 447 8.37 -1.72 0.90
N LYS A 448 9.53 -1.89 1.48
CA LYS A 448 10.81 -1.99 0.76
C LYS A 448 10.92 -3.26 -0.08
N TYR A 449 10.12 -4.28 0.23
CA TYR A 449 10.25 -5.62 -0.33
C TYR A 449 8.98 -6.14 -0.99
N ALA A 450 7.81 -5.75 -0.52
CA ALA A 450 6.54 -6.34 -0.95
C ALA A 450 5.40 -5.33 -1.08
N ALA A 451 4.48 -5.63 -2.02
CA ALA A 451 3.11 -5.15 -1.99
C ALA A 451 2.33 -5.93 -0.91
N VAL A 452 1.19 -5.40 -0.47
CA VAL A 452 0.33 -6.05 0.53
C VAL A 452 -1.14 -5.99 0.11
N TRP A 453 -1.98 -6.81 0.73
CA TRP A 453 -3.43 -6.70 0.59
C TRP A 453 -4.11 -6.85 1.95
N THR A 454 -5.40 -6.53 2.02
CA THR A 454 -6.16 -6.53 3.29
C THR A 454 -6.66 -7.92 3.70
N GLY A 455 -5.88 -8.97 3.43
CA GLY A 455 -6.20 -10.34 3.83
C GLY A 455 -7.54 -10.85 3.31
N ASP A 456 -8.13 -11.81 4.04
CA ASP A 456 -9.32 -12.58 3.65
C ASP A 456 -10.61 -11.83 3.97
N ASN A 457 -10.99 -10.91 3.10
CA ASN A 457 -12.17 -10.06 3.25
C ASN A 457 -13.48 -10.78 2.89
N ILE A 458 -14.59 -10.35 3.50
CA ILE A 458 -15.91 -10.93 3.25
C ILE A 458 -16.57 -10.27 2.03
N SER A 459 -17.23 -11.08 1.19
CA SER A 459 -18.02 -10.62 0.04
C SER A 459 -19.36 -10.01 0.50
N ASN A 460 -19.30 -8.76 1.02
CA ASN A 460 -20.45 -7.98 1.44
C ASN A 460 -20.23 -6.46 1.34
N TRP A 461 -21.26 -5.67 1.53
CA TRP A 461 -21.24 -4.22 1.41
C TRP A 461 -20.41 -3.52 2.51
N SER A 462 -20.37 -4.07 3.73
CA SER A 462 -19.57 -3.49 4.81
C SER A 462 -18.07 -3.63 4.54
N HIS A 463 -17.62 -4.75 3.95
CA HIS A 463 -16.22 -4.92 3.54
C HIS A 463 -15.85 -4.12 2.28
N LEU A 464 -16.80 -3.90 1.36
CA LEU A 464 -16.61 -2.94 0.27
C LEU A 464 -16.29 -1.55 0.84
N ARG A 465 -17.07 -1.07 1.83
CA ARG A 465 -16.83 0.21 2.50
C ARG A 465 -15.52 0.19 3.30
N LEU A 466 -15.30 -0.85 4.11
CA LEU A 466 -14.13 -0.99 4.96
C LEU A 466 -12.82 -0.98 4.16
N SER A 467 -12.82 -1.54 2.95
CA SER A 467 -11.62 -1.59 2.10
C SER A 467 -11.02 -0.20 1.82
N ILE A 468 -11.85 0.85 1.75
CA ILE A 468 -11.37 2.21 1.52
C ILE A 468 -10.56 2.68 2.73
N SER A 469 -11.13 2.63 3.95
CA SER A 469 -10.46 3.07 5.17
C SER A 469 -9.16 2.27 5.43
N MET A 470 -9.16 0.96 5.16
CA MET A 470 -7.98 0.12 5.35
C MET A 470 -6.85 0.50 4.37
N ILE A 471 -7.17 0.67 3.08
CA ILE A 471 -6.18 1.03 2.05
C ILE A 471 -5.64 2.45 2.30
N LEU A 472 -6.50 3.41 2.65
CA LEU A 472 -6.07 4.76 3.01
C LEU A 472 -5.15 4.74 4.24
N SER A 473 -5.49 3.98 5.28
CA SER A 473 -4.68 3.84 6.49
C SER A 473 -3.29 3.26 6.21
N LEU A 474 -3.22 2.18 5.40
CA LEU A 474 -1.96 1.58 4.97
C LEU A 474 -1.12 2.55 4.13
N GLY A 475 -1.76 3.31 3.23
CA GLY A 475 -1.10 4.36 2.45
C GLY A 475 -0.47 5.45 3.33
N LEU A 476 -1.17 5.93 4.36
CA LEU A 476 -0.64 6.87 5.35
C LEU A 476 0.55 6.29 6.13
N CYS A 477 0.57 4.98 6.33
CA CYS A 477 1.68 4.27 6.96
C CYS A 477 2.85 3.95 6.01
N GLY A 478 2.89 4.54 4.82
CA GLY A 478 4.00 4.43 3.87
C GLY A 478 3.96 3.20 2.96
N LEU A 479 2.81 2.50 2.86
CA LEU A 479 2.61 1.36 1.96
C LEU A 479 1.83 1.81 0.71
N PRO A 480 2.50 2.14 -0.40
CA PRO A 480 1.81 2.65 -1.59
C PRO A 480 1.12 1.56 -2.41
N PHE A 481 1.64 0.31 -2.37
CA PHE A 481 1.17 -0.78 -3.20
C PHE A 481 0.29 -1.73 -2.39
N VAL A 482 -0.94 -1.32 -2.18
CA VAL A 482 -1.95 -2.02 -1.36
C VAL A 482 -3.27 -2.14 -2.10
N GLY A 483 -4.02 -3.22 -1.83
CA GLY A 483 -5.37 -3.45 -2.36
C GLY A 483 -6.21 -4.33 -1.44
N ALA A 484 -7.46 -4.52 -1.83
CA ALA A 484 -8.38 -5.47 -1.21
C ALA A 484 -8.93 -6.39 -2.31
N ASP A 485 -9.24 -7.63 -2.00
CA ASP A 485 -9.78 -8.57 -2.98
C ASP A 485 -11.13 -8.11 -3.49
N ILE A 486 -11.17 -7.77 -4.80
CA ILE A 486 -12.35 -7.24 -5.50
C ILE A 486 -13.42 -8.31 -5.55
N GLY A 487 -14.61 -7.99 -5.03
CA GLY A 487 -15.72 -8.90 -4.89
C GLY A 487 -15.76 -9.65 -3.56
N GLY A 488 -14.68 -9.56 -2.78
CA GLY A 488 -14.46 -10.30 -1.53
C GLY A 488 -13.97 -11.72 -1.75
N TRP A 489 -13.08 -12.18 -0.87
CA TRP A 489 -12.49 -13.52 -0.93
C TRP A 489 -13.53 -14.63 -0.66
N ALA A 490 -14.32 -14.48 0.41
CA ALA A 490 -15.34 -15.46 0.77
C ALA A 490 -16.68 -14.79 1.13
N LYS A 491 -17.78 -15.46 0.85
CA LYS A 491 -19.11 -15.10 1.36
C LYS A 491 -19.54 -16.16 2.36
N ILE A 492 -19.55 -15.80 3.63
CA ILE A 492 -19.99 -16.66 4.73
C ILE A 492 -21.41 -16.28 5.12
N MET A 493 -22.31 -17.26 5.14
CA MET A 493 -23.71 -17.06 5.56
C MET A 493 -23.85 -17.40 7.04
N THR A 494 -24.27 -16.43 7.85
CA THR A 494 -24.29 -16.52 9.32
C THR A 494 -25.32 -17.51 9.89
N LYS A 495 -26.41 -17.76 9.17
CA LYS A 495 -27.51 -18.66 9.65
C LYS A 495 -27.30 -20.14 9.26
N LYS A 496 -26.51 -20.41 8.24
CA LYS A 496 -26.02 -21.74 7.85
C LYS A 496 -24.61 -21.53 7.32
N PRO A 497 -23.58 -22.14 7.91
CA PRO A 497 -22.18 -21.93 7.48
C PRO A 497 -21.96 -22.57 6.10
N TYR A 498 -22.39 -21.94 5.03
CA TYR A 498 -22.05 -22.32 3.67
C TYR A 498 -21.44 -21.13 2.91
N PHE A 499 -20.55 -21.45 2.01
CA PHE A 499 -19.94 -20.48 1.13
C PHE A 499 -20.90 -20.13 -0.04
N ALA A 500 -20.97 -18.87 -0.42
CA ALA A 500 -21.78 -18.42 -1.53
C ALA A 500 -20.98 -17.52 -2.48
N LYS A 501 -21.47 -17.37 -3.71
CA LYS A 501 -20.89 -16.45 -4.69
C LYS A 501 -21.13 -15.00 -4.33
N CYS A 502 -20.20 -14.12 -4.73
CA CYS A 502 -20.45 -12.69 -4.77
C CYS A 502 -21.69 -12.38 -5.61
N THR A 503 -22.47 -11.38 -5.22
CA THR A 503 -23.65 -10.97 -6.00
C THR A 503 -23.25 -10.09 -7.19
N PRO A 504 -23.98 -10.13 -8.34
CA PRO A 504 -23.65 -9.33 -9.52
C PRO A 504 -23.53 -7.82 -9.25
N GLU A 505 -24.46 -7.23 -8.47
CA GLU A 505 -24.40 -5.80 -8.14
C GLU A 505 -23.20 -5.46 -7.25
N LEU A 506 -22.93 -6.27 -6.23
CA LEU A 506 -21.75 -6.06 -5.36
C LEU A 506 -20.45 -6.13 -6.16
N PHE A 507 -20.32 -7.12 -7.05
CA PHE A 507 -19.15 -7.23 -7.90
C PHE A 507 -19.00 -6.01 -8.84
N ALA A 508 -20.11 -5.57 -9.47
CA ALA A 508 -20.11 -4.38 -10.33
C ALA A 508 -19.64 -3.13 -9.57
N ARG A 509 -20.15 -2.91 -8.34
CA ARG A 509 -19.71 -1.77 -7.51
C ARG A 509 -18.29 -1.93 -6.99
N TRP A 510 -17.88 -3.15 -6.68
CA TRP A 510 -16.51 -3.38 -6.19
C TRP A 510 -15.46 -3.24 -7.30
N ILE A 511 -15.73 -3.72 -8.52
CA ILE A 511 -14.81 -3.52 -9.64
C ILE A 511 -14.67 -2.04 -10.02
N GLN A 512 -15.77 -1.24 -9.94
CA GLN A 512 -15.74 0.20 -10.15
C GLN A 512 -14.78 0.90 -9.18
N LEU A 513 -14.80 0.52 -7.90
CA LEU A 513 -13.88 1.01 -6.88
C LEU A 513 -12.49 0.40 -7.05
N GLY A 514 -12.41 -0.91 -7.24
CA GLY A 514 -11.16 -1.68 -7.20
C GLY A 514 -10.17 -1.35 -8.32
N ILE A 515 -10.63 -0.79 -9.44
CA ILE A 515 -9.70 -0.32 -10.49
C ILE A 515 -8.86 0.88 -10.05
N PHE A 516 -9.25 1.57 -8.98
CA PHE A 516 -8.50 2.68 -8.39
C PHE A 516 -7.61 2.25 -7.22
N TYR A 517 -7.73 1.01 -6.75
CA TYR A 517 -6.76 0.47 -5.79
C TYR A 517 -5.36 0.43 -6.42
N PRO A 518 -4.31 0.76 -5.70
CA PRO A 518 -2.94 0.56 -6.18
C PRO A 518 -2.73 -0.88 -6.66
N LEU A 519 -3.06 -1.90 -5.86
CA LEU A 519 -3.13 -3.31 -6.24
C LEU A 519 -4.56 -3.67 -6.67
N CYS A 520 -4.76 -3.95 -7.96
CA CYS A 520 -6.07 -4.25 -8.54
C CYS A 520 -6.23 -5.76 -8.78
N ARG A 521 -6.61 -6.50 -7.73
CA ARG A 521 -6.76 -7.96 -7.76
C ARG A 521 -8.19 -8.39 -7.46
N SER A 522 -8.78 -9.27 -8.30
CA SER A 522 -9.93 -10.09 -7.93
C SER A 522 -9.44 -11.46 -7.49
N HIS A 523 -9.79 -11.86 -6.27
CA HIS A 523 -9.46 -13.15 -5.70
C HIS A 523 -10.66 -13.68 -4.93
N SER A 524 -10.97 -14.97 -5.09
CA SER A 524 -12.13 -15.59 -4.46
C SER A 524 -11.83 -17.04 -4.07
N MET A 525 -12.43 -17.48 -2.97
CA MET A 525 -12.41 -18.86 -2.54
C MET A 525 -13.51 -19.67 -3.26
N ILE A 526 -13.16 -20.84 -3.76
CA ILE A 526 -14.03 -21.85 -4.41
C ILE A 526 -14.65 -21.37 -5.74
N PHE A 527 -15.38 -20.28 -5.73
CA PHE A 527 -16.23 -19.87 -6.85
C PHE A 527 -15.48 -19.01 -7.87
N SER A 528 -15.88 -19.16 -9.13
CA SER A 528 -15.43 -18.27 -10.19
C SER A 528 -15.89 -16.84 -9.94
N GLN A 529 -14.97 -15.89 -10.07
CA GLN A 529 -15.22 -14.44 -9.89
C GLN A 529 -14.60 -13.64 -11.05
N GLU A 530 -14.36 -14.29 -12.17
CA GLU A 530 -13.99 -13.62 -13.40
C GLU A 530 -15.14 -12.74 -13.91
N PRO A 531 -14.89 -11.61 -14.60
CA PRO A 531 -15.91 -10.63 -14.97
C PRO A 531 -17.14 -11.20 -15.70
N TRP A 532 -16.98 -12.26 -16.49
CA TRP A 532 -18.05 -12.84 -17.32
C TRP A 532 -19.00 -13.79 -16.59
N VAL A 533 -18.73 -14.19 -15.36
CA VAL A 533 -19.59 -15.15 -14.64
C VAL A 533 -20.82 -14.52 -13.99
N PHE A 534 -20.91 -13.19 -14.03
CA PHE A 534 -21.99 -12.40 -13.42
C PHE A 534 -23.08 -11.95 -14.42
N GLY A 535 -22.98 -12.41 -15.67
CA GLY A 535 -23.89 -12.02 -16.77
C GLY A 535 -23.36 -10.82 -17.58
N GLN A 536 -23.92 -10.64 -18.78
CA GLN A 536 -23.41 -9.73 -19.79
C GLN A 536 -23.37 -8.27 -19.34
N ASN A 537 -24.34 -7.80 -18.56
CA ASN A 537 -24.37 -6.43 -18.07
C ASN A 537 -23.16 -6.14 -17.15
N VAL A 538 -22.91 -7.03 -16.19
CA VAL A 538 -21.78 -6.88 -15.26
C VAL A 538 -20.43 -7.07 -15.96
N GLU A 539 -20.35 -7.98 -16.94
CA GLU A 539 -19.17 -8.13 -17.79
C GLU A 539 -18.84 -6.82 -18.52
N ASN A 540 -19.85 -6.18 -19.12
CA ASN A 540 -19.68 -4.89 -19.82
C ASN A 540 -19.19 -3.80 -18.85
N ILE A 541 -19.78 -3.72 -17.66
CA ILE A 541 -19.33 -2.80 -16.60
C ILE A 541 -17.87 -3.09 -16.22
N ALA A 542 -17.54 -4.31 -15.91
CA ALA A 542 -16.19 -4.69 -15.53
C ALA A 542 -15.17 -4.36 -16.65
N LYS A 543 -15.51 -4.70 -17.89
CA LYS A 543 -14.69 -4.38 -19.06
C LYS A 543 -14.49 -2.87 -19.21
N LYS A 544 -15.55 -2.04 -19.07
CA LYS A 544 -15.47 -0.57 -19.10
C LYS A 544 -14.43 -0.06 -18.10
N TYR A 545 -14.52 -0.51 -16.84
CA TYR A 545 -13.66 0.00 -15.76
C TYR A 545 -12.24 -0.57 -15.79
N ILE A 546 -12.07 -1.86 -16.09
CA ILE A 546 -10.71 -2.41 -16.29
C ILE A 546 -10.01 -1.66 -17.44
N ARG A 547 -10.70 -1.37 -18.56
CA ARG A 547 -10.14 -0.56 -19.66
C ARG A 547 -9.80 0.87 -19.23
N LEU A 548 -10.58 1.48 -18.33
CA LEU A 548 -10.26 2.79 -17.76
C LEU A 548 -8.94 2.74 -16.96
N ARG A 549 -8.73 1.69 -16.14
CA ARG A 549 -7.44 1.50 -15.45
C ARG A 549 -6.27 1.46 -16.42
N TYR A 550 -6.39 0.71 -17.51
CA TYR A 550 -5.31 0.61 -18.52
C TYR A 550 -5.05 1.94 -19.25
N ARG A 551 -6.06 2.77 -19.41
CA ARG A 551 -5.85 4.16 -19.88
C ARG A 551 -5.05 5.00 -18.87
N LEU A 552 -5.29 4.81 -17.58
CA LEU A 552 -4.66 5.57 -16.49
C LEU A 552 -3.27 5.05 -16.09
N ILE A 553 -2.73 4.02 -16.70
CA ILE A 553 -1.42 3.45 -16.33
C ILE A 553 -0.30 4.50 -16.29
N PRO A 554 -0.13 5.42 -17.27
CA PRO A 554 0.91 6.43 -17.20
C PRO A 554 0.76 7.38 -16.00
N TYR A 555 -0.48 7.72 -15.64
CA TYR A 555 -0.78 8.52 -14.46
C TYR A 555 -0.44 7.75 -13.17
N ILE A 556 -0.96 6.53 -13.00
CA ILE A 556 -0.72 5.69 -11.82
C ILE A 556 0.78 5.41 -11.64
N TYR A 557 1.50 5.12 -12.73
CA TYR A 557 2.94 4.85 -12.67
C TYR A 557 3.75 6.07 -12.24
N SER A 558 3.37 7.26 -12.72
CA SER A 558 3.98 8.52 -12.27
C SER A 558 3.71 8.80 -10.79
N LEU A 559 2.54 8.40 -10.24
CA LEU A 559 2.26 8.47 -8.81
C LEU A 559 3.15 7.52 -7.99
N PHE A 560 3.44 6.32 -8.50
CA PHE A 560 4.39 5.41 -7.86
C PHE A 560 5.81 5.99 -7.87
N TRP A 561 6.22 6.63 -8.95
CA TRP A 561 7.48 7.37 -8.96
C TRP A 561 7.48 8.53 -7.95
N GLU A 562 6.41 9.32 -7.88
CA GLU A 562 6.25 10.37 -6.87
C GLU A 562 6.43 9.81 -5.45
N HIS A 563 5.83 8.64 -5.16
CA HIS A 563 6.03 7.97 -3.88
C HIS A 563 7.51 7.70 -3.58
N THR A 564 8.28 7.23 -4.54
CA THR A 564 9.73 6.99 -4.34
C THR A 564 10.48 8.27 -3.97
N GLN A 565 10.01 9.44 -4.42
CA GLN A 565 10.63 10.74 -4.17
C GLN A 565 10.23 11.35 -2.83
N ASN A 566 8.96 11.25 -2.45
CA ASN A 566 8.42 12.01 -1.33
C ASN A 566 7.52 11.20 -0.37
N GLY A 567 7.29 9.91 -0.62
CA GLY A 567 6.48 9.04 0.23
C GLY A 567 4.96 9.22 0.11
N MET A 568 4.49 10.02 -0.82
CA MET A 568 3.05 10.26 -0.99
C MET A 568 2.30 8.96 -1.35
N PRO A 569 1.15 8.67 -0.71
CA PRO A 569 0.32 7.53 -1.07
C PRO A 569 -0.33 7.70 -2.46
N ILE A 570 -0.70 6.60 -3.08
CA ILE A 570 -1.37 6.59 -4.39
C ILE A 570 -2.86 6.94 -4.22
N MET A 571 -3.57 6.22 -3.31
CA MET A 571 -4.88 6.63 -2.79
C MET A 571 -4.68 7.56 -1.61
N ARG A 572 -5.34 8.73 -1.64
CA ARG A 572 -5.11 9.83 -0.70
C ARG A 572 -6.42 10.23 -0.02
N PRO A 573 -6.49 10.26 1.31
CA PRO A 573 -7.63 10.91 1.98
C PRO A 573 -7.64 12.40 1.66
N LEU A 574 -8.83 13.01 1.64
CA LEU A 574 -9.00 14.41 1.25
C LEU A 574 -8.22 15.36 2.18
N PHE A 575 -8.14 15.06 3.47
CA PHE A 575 -7.46 15.88 4.46
C PHE A 575 -5.93 16.04 4.20
N LEU A 576 -5.31 15.25 3.34
CA LEU A 576 -3.91 15.50 2.97
C LEU A 576 -3.73 16.85 2.26
N TYR A 577 -4.77 17.31 1.57
CA TYR A 577 -4.78 18.57 0.87
C TYR A 577 -5.65 19.64 1.54
N TYR A 578 -6.60 19.22 2.39
CA TYR A 578 -7.57 20.08 3.05
C TYR A 578 -7.67 19.72 4.55
N PRO A 579 -6.54 19.81 5.31
CA PRO A 579 -6.50 19.33 6.70
C PRO A 579 -7.39 20.13 7.67
N GLU A 580 -7.65 21.41 7.36
CA GLU A 580 -8.46 22.31 8.18
C GLU A 580 -9.98 22.20 7.91
N ASP A 581 -10.35 21.39 6.94
CA ASP A 581 -11.73 21.16 6.56
C ASP A 581 -12.25 19.86 7.18
N ASP A 582 -13.07 19.97 8.22
CA ASP A 582 -13.61 18.82 8.95
C ASP A 582 -14.31 17.79 8.06
N ARG A 583 -14.94 18.25 6.97
CA ARG A 583 -15.63 17.35 6.01
C ARG A 583 -14.65 16.53 5.18
N SER A 584 -13.38 16.93 5.11
CA SER A 584 -12.32 16.20 4.43
C SER A 584 -11.84 14.96 5.20
N HIS A 585 -12.15 14.87 6.50
CA HIS A 585 -11.75 13.79 7.40
C HIS A 585 -12.68 12.56 7.31
N ARG A 586 -12.96 12.14 6.09
CA ARG A 586 -13.88 11.05 5.72
C ARG A 586 -13.17 9.90 5.00
N ASP A 587 -13.83 8.74 4.91
CA ASP A 587 -13.31 7.51 4.33
C ASP A 587 -14.24 6.84 3.32
N ASP A 588 -15.25 7.55 2.84
CA ASP A 588 -16.20 7.05 1.84
C ASP A 588 -15.99 7.60 0.44
N GLU A 589 -14.96 8.46 0.29
CA GLU A 589 -14.42 8.97 -0.95
C GLU A 589 -12.94 9.35 -0.74
N PHE A 590 -12.18 9.44 -1.82
CA PHE A 590 -10.74 9.67 -1.77
C PHE A 590 -10.21 10.28 -3.07
N LEU A 591 -8.97 10.75 -3.05
CA LEU A 591 -8.23 11.17 -4.23
C LEU A 591 -7.33 10.04 -4.75
N LEU A 592 -7.34 9.79 -6.07
CA LEU A 592 -6.27 9.10 -6.77
C LEU A 592 -5.25 10.14 -7.25
N GLY A 593 -4.07 10.14 -6.63
CA GLY A 593 -3.10 11.22 -6.82
C GLY A 593 -3.66 12.59 -6.40
N PRO A 594 -3.17 13.69 -6.99
CA PRO A 594 -3.62 15.04 -6.61
C PRO A 594 -4.92 15.50 -7.30
N PHE A 595 -5.44 14.76 -8.31
CA PHE A 595 -6.39 15.33 -9.24
C PHE A 595 -7.75 14.64 -9.35
N MET A 596 -7.84 13.34 -9.04
CA MET A 596 -9.07 12.57 -9.30
C MET A 596 -9.76 12.20 -7.98
N LEU A 597 -10.91 12.80 -7.67
CA LEU A 597 -11.76 12.41 -6.57
C LEU A 597 -12.70 11.29 -7.01
N ILE A 598 -12.69 10.19 -6.26
CA ILE A 598 -13.47 8.98 -6.51
C ILE A 598 -14.49 8.83 -5.37
N ALA A 599 -15.78 8.81 -5.72
CA ALA A 599 -16.87 8.68 -4.77
C ALA A 599 -17.71 7.42 -5.04
N PRO A 600 -17.31 6.24 -4.56
CA PRO A 600 -17.98 4.97 -4.86
C PRO A 600 -19.37 4.88 -4.23
N VAL A 601 -20.27 4.12 -4.88
CA VAL A 601 -21.56 3.73 -4.30
C VAL A 601 -21.34 2.55 -3.36
N LEU A 602 -21.66 2.74 -2.08
CA LEU A 602 -21.33 1.80 -0.99
C LEU A 602 -22.57 1.10 -0.40
N GLU A 603 -23.75 1.30 -1.00
CA GLU A 603 -25.01 0.76 -0.53
C GLU A 603 -25.75 -0.01 -1.63
N ARG A 604 -26.33 -1.15 -1.23
CA ARG A 604 -27.09 -2.00 -2.13
C ARG A 604 -28.30 -1.24 -2.69
N GLY A 605 -28.53 -1.38 -4.00
CA GLY A 605 -29.68 -0.80 -4.67
C GLY A 605 -29.59 0.71 -4.94
N SER A 606 -28.60 1.41 -4.37
CA SER A 606 -28.46 2.84 -4.59
C SER A 606 -28.08 3.18 -6.04
N ARG A 607 -28.72 4.24 -6.57
CA ARG A 607 -28.50 4.77 -7.93
C ARG A 607 -28.17 6.26 -7.90
N SER A 608 -27.86 6.78 -6.72
CA SER A 608 -27.37 8.13 -6.47
C SER A 608 -26.28 8.11 -5.41
N ARG A 609 -25.49 9.17 -5.35
CA ARG A 609 -24.41 9.34 -4.36
C ARG A 609 -24.36 10.80 -3.89
N VAL A 610 -24.32 10.99 -2.58
CA VAL A 610 -23.99 12.28 -1.97
C VAL A 610 -22.48 12.37 -1.86
N VAL A 611 -21.87 13.38 -2.49
CA VAL A 611 -20.43 13.58 -2.58
C VAL A 611 -20.08 14.90 -1.93
N TYR A 612 -18.98 14.93 -1.21
CA TYR A 612 -18.38 16.17 -0.73
C TYR A 612 -17.20 16.56 -1.65
N LEU A 613 -17.28 17.74 -2.23
CA LEU A 613 -16.21 18.34 -3.01
C LEU A 613 -15.58 19.46 -2.18
N PRO A 614 -14.28 19.37 -1.83
CA PRO A 614 -13.58 20.48 -1.17
C PRO A 614 -13.69 21.80 -1.94
N SER A 615 -13.55 22.92 -1.22
CA SER A 615 -13.79 24.28 -1.77
C SER A 615 -12.81 24.63 -2.89
N GLN A 616 -13.16 24.26 -4.11
CA GLN A 616 -12.54 24.65 -5.38
C GLN A 616 -13.38 24.16 -6.56
N VAL A 617 -12.95 24.46 -7.79
CA VAL A 617 -13.65 24.00 -8.99
C VAL A 617 -13.31 22.55 -9.31
N TRP A 618 -14.37 21.77 -9.58
CA TRP A 618 -14.33 20.35 -9.98
C TRP A 618 -15.11 20.13 -11.28
N TYR A 619 -14.68 19.17 -12.07
CA TYR A 619 -15.35 18.75 -13.29
C TYR A 619 -15.79 17.29 -13.16
N ASP A 620 -17.06 17.01 -13.40
CA ASP A 620 -17.51 15.62 -13.54
C ASP A 620 -16.79 14.94 -14.73
N TYR A 621 -16.12 13.83 -14.46
CA TYR A 621 -15.30 13.15 -15.47
C TYR A 621 -16.10 12.69 -16.70
N TRP A 622 -17.39 12.33 -16.48
CA TRP A 622 -18.24 11.75 -17.52
C TRP A 622 -18.94 12.80 -18.39
N SER A 623 -19.37 13.89 -17.78
CA SER A 623 -20.22 14.91 -18.43
C SER A 623 -19.51 16.26 -18.63
N MET A 624 -18.37 16.48 -18.00
CA MET A 624 -17.68 17.79 -17.92
C MET A 624 -18.47 18.87 -17.17
N LYS A 625 -19.58 18.53 -16.50
CA LYS A 625 -20.30 19.48 -15.68
C LYS A 625 -19.41 20.05 -14.59
N LYS A 626 -19.39 21.39 -14.48
CA LYS A 626 -18.62 22.15 -13.48
C LYS A 626 -19.36 22.19 -12.13
N TYR A 627 -18.60 22.09 -11.03
CA TYR A 627 -19.04 22.27 -9.65
C TYR A 627 -18.05 23.15 -8.88
N GLU A 628 -18.52 23.97 -7.94
CA GLU A 628 -17.69 24.91 -7.17
C GLU A 628 -17.42 24.44 -5.72
N GLY A 629 -17.44 23.15 -5.49
CA GLY A 629 -17.29 22.59 -4.16
C GLY A 629 -18.62 22.40 -3.45
N GLY A 630 -18.57 21.97 -2.18
CA GLY A 630 -19.75 21.72 -1.35
C GLY A 630 -20.28 20.29 -1.42
N VAL A 631 -21.42 20.06 -0.79
CA VAL A 631 -22.11 18.76 -0.79
C VAL A 631 -23.07 18.72 -1.97
N ILE A 632 -22.92 17.73 -2.82
CA ILE A 632 -23.76 17.54 -4.01
C ILE A 632 -24.36 16.13 -4.03
N SER A 633 -25.53 15.99 -4.66
CA SER A 633 -26.12 14.70 -4.97
C SER A 633 -26.05 14.45 -6.48
N VAL A 634 -25.49 13.29 -6.86
CA VAL A 634 -25.34 12.94 -8.26
C VAL A 634 -25.94 11.59 -8.60
N LYS A 635 -26.43 11.43 -9.83
CA LYS A 635 -26.91 10.14 -10.33
C LYS A 635 -25.73 9.20 -10.47
N ALA A 636 -25.89 7.96 -10.02
CA ALA A 636 -24.90 6.89 -10.08
C ALA A 636 -25.56 5.56 -10.50
N PRO A 637 -26.07 5.44 -11.74
CA PRO A 637 -26.62 4.18 -12.24
C PRO A 637 -25.58 3.05 -12.09
N LEU A 638 -26.00 1.79 -12.21
CA LEU A 638 -25.15 0.65 -11.89
C LEU A 638 -23.82 0.64 -12.67
N ASP A 639 -23.80 1.18 -13.86
CA ASP A 639 -22.62 1.27 -14.74
C ASP A 639 -21.77 2.53 -14.52
N THR A 640 -22.08 3.35 -13.51
CA THR A 640 -21.39 4.62 -13.28
C THR A 640 -20.95 4.78 -11.82
N ILE A 641 -19.66 5.01 -11.61
CA ILE A 641 -19.08 5.54 -10.38
C ILE A 641 -18.85 7.04 -10.56
N PRO A 642 -19.28 7.90 -9.64
CA PRO A 642 -18.94 9.33 -9.66
C PRO A 642 -17.43 9.55 -9.54
N ILE A 643 -16.88 10.34 -10.45
CA ILE A 643 -15.48 10.75 -10.52
C ILE A 643 -15.46 12.25 -10.82
N PHE A 644 -14.67 12.99 -10.02
CA PHE A 644 -14.54 14.42 -10.21
C PHE A 644 -13.07 14.77 -10.40
N ILE A 645 -12.81 15.64 -11.36
CA ILE A 645 -11.46 16.09 -11.70
C ILE A 645 -11.27 17.50 -11.20
N ARG A 646 -10.20 17.71 -10.43
CA ARG A 646 -9.85 19.02 -9.90
C ARG A 646 -9.47 19.97 -11.03
N SER A 647 -9.89 21.26 -10.92
CA SER A 647 -9.45 22.32 -11.81
C SER A 647 -7.93 22.36 -11.92
N GLY A 648 -7.42 22.55 -13.14
CA GLY A 648 -6.00 22.57 -13.45
C GLY A 648 -5.35 21.19 -13.59
N ALA A 649 -6.11 20.11 -13.50
CA ALA A 649 -5.59 18.74 -13.58
C ALA A 649 -4.89 18.45 -14.91
N ILE A 650 -3.86 17.63 -14.82
CA ILE A 650 -3.11 17.05 -15.93
C ILE A 650 -3.06 15.54 -15.71
N ILE A 651 -3.75 14.79 -16.55
CA ILE A 651 -3.88 13.33 -16.41
C ILE A 651 -3.30 12.66 -17.65
N PRO A 652 -2.08 12.10 -17.57
CA PRO A 652 -1.55 11.29 -18.65
C PRO A 652 -2.35 10.01 -18.83
N THR A 653 -2.78 9.75 -20.06
CA THR A 653 -3.53 8.55 -20.45
C THR A 653 -2.90 7.90 -21.67
N GLN A 654 -3.27 6.63 -21.94
CA GLN A 654 -2.80 5.87 -23.09
C GLN A 654 -3.94 5.10 -23.74
N PRO A 655 -3.81 4.63 -24.99
CA PRO A 655 -4.72 3.67 -25.60
C PRO A 655 -4.82 2.38 -24.77
N VAL A 656 -6.00 1.76 -24.80
CA VAL A 656 -6.21 0.51 -24.08
C VAL A 656 -5.47 -0.63 -24.76
N LEU A 657 -4.66 -1.35 -23.98
CA LEU A 657 -3.96 -2.58 -24.35
C LEU A 657 -4.64 -3.81 -23.73
N ASN A 658 -4.42 -5.01 -24.27
CA ASN A 658 -4.87 -6.24 -23.64
C ASN A 658 -4.01 -6.63 -22.43
N TYR A 659 -2.75 -6.17 -22.42
CA TYR A 659 -1.80 -6.29 -21.30
C TYR A 659 -0.73 -5.20 -21.43
N ILE A 660 -0.10 -4.86 -20.34
CA ILE A 660 0.95 -3.85 -20.29
C ILE A 660 2.22 -4.40 -20.97
N GLY A 661 2.78 -3.61 -21.89
CA GLY A 661 3.94 -4.01 -22.68
C GLY A 661 3.59 -4.82 -23.93
N GLU A 662 2.30 -4.89 -24.34
CA GLU A 662 1.89 -5.48 -25.59
C GLU A 662 2.58 -4.80 -26.79
N ARG A 663 2.66 -3.49 -26.73
CA ARG A 663 3.38 -2.64 -27.69
C ARG A 663 3.64 -1.28 -27.08
N MET A 664 4.57 -0.54 -27.67
CA MET A 664 4.73 0.89 -27.37
C MET A 664 3.47 1.63 -27.82
N VAL A 665 2.99 2.54 -27.00
CA VAL A 665 1.78 3.34 -27.28
C VAL A 665 2.04 4.83 -26.99
N ASP A 666 1.30 5.66 -27.72
CA ASP A 666 1.31 7.08 -27.53
C ASP A 666 0.68 7.48 -26.18
N VAL A 667 1.05 8.64 -25.67
CA VAL A 667 0.47 9.20 -24.45
C VAL A 667 -0.32 10.45 -24.79
N THR A 668 -1.50 10.58 -24.18
CA THR A 668 -2.35 11.76 -24.26
C THR A 668 -2.38 12.43 -22.88
N LEU A 669 -2.01 13.70 -22.82
CA LEU A 669 -2.19 14.53 -21.63
C LEU A 669 -3.60 15.13 -21.66
N GLU A 670 -4.51 14.61 -20.82
CA GLU A 670 -5.82 15.20 -20.60
C GLU A 670 -5.65 16.40 -19.67
N ILE A 671 -5.89 17.61 -20.16
CA ILE A 671 -5.67 18.87 -19.45
C ILE A 671 -7.01 19.55 -19.20
N TYR A 672 -7.26 19.92 -17.96
CA TYR A 672 -8.50 20.54 -17.49
C TYR A 672 -8.31 22.02 -17.20
N PRO A 673 -9.34 22.87 -17.37
CA PRO A 673 -9.22 24.31 -17.12
C PRO A 673 -8.77 24.61 -15.69
N GLY A 674 -7.86 25.59 -15.54
CA GLY A 674 -7.35 26.04 -14.24
C GLY A 674 -5.82 25.94 -14.13
N ASN A 675 -5.30 25.97 -12.89
CA ASN A 675 -3.87 26.01 -12.62
C ASN A 675 -3.39 24.73 -11.97
N GLY A 676 -2.32 24.14 -12.50
CA GLY A 676 -1.72 22.93 -11.95
C GLY A 676 -0.43 22.51 -12.63
N SER A 677 0.22 21.52 -12.06
CA SER A 677 1.42 20.93 -12.65
C SER A 677 1.48 19.43 -12.37
N PHE A 678 2.13 18.70 -13.27
CA PHE A 678 2.35 17.27 -13.13
C PHE A 678 3.68 16.87 -13.76
N THR A 679 4.32 15.83 -13.23
CA THR A 679 5.53 15.25 -13.80
C THR A 679 5.23 13.86 -14.31
N LEU A 680 5.29 13.66 -15.61
CA LEU A 680 5.19 12.36 -16.25
C LEU A 680 6.54 11.65 -16.11
N TYR A 681 6.53 10.47 -15.48
CA TYR A 681 7.68 9.57 -15.38
C TYR A 681 7.57 8.44 -16.38
N GLU A 682 8.68 8.08 -17.01
CA GLU A 682 8.77 6.99 -17.97
C GLU A 682 10.10 6.27 -17.89
N ASP A 683 10.06 4.93 -18.01
CA ASP A 683 11.22 4.04 -18.11
C ASP A 683 10.82 2.74 -18.86
N ASP A 684 11.65 1.68 -18.78
CA ASP A 684 11.32 0.40 -19.41
C ASP A 684 10.28 -0.44 -18.64
N GLY A 685 9.90 -0.03 -17.44
CA GLY A 685 8.90 -0.70 -16.59
C GLY A 685 9.31 -2.04 -15.98
N ILE A 686 10.55 -2.50 -16.17
CA ILE A 686 10.97 -3.86 -15.81
C ILE A 686 12.30 -3.88 -15.04
N THR A 687 13.27 -3.05 -15.43
CA THR A 687 14.66 -3.09 -14.94
C THR A 687 14.82 -2.28 -13.65
N ILE A 688 15.60 -2.79 -12.67
CA ILE A 688 15.79 -2.12 -11.37
C ILE A 688 16.41 -0.73 -11.55
N ASN A 689 17.52 -0.63 -12.27
CA ASN A 689 18.22 0.63 -12.52
C ASN A 689 18.02 1.07 -13.97
N SER A 690 16.77 1.10 -14.41
CA SER A 690 16.40 1.54 -15.75
C SER A 690 16.79 2.98 -15.99
N LYS A 691 17.20 3.28 -17.23
CA LYS A 691 17.18 4.66 -17.71
C LYS A 691 15.75 5.17 -17.64
N TYR A 692 15.57 6.40 -17.23
CA TYR A 692 14.25 7.02 -17.08
C TYR A 692 14.21 8.41 -17.71
N SER A 693 13.02 8.93 -17.89
CA SER A 693 12.78 10.32 -18.28
C SER A 693 11.67 10.96 -17.47
N LEU A 694 11.80 12.27 -17.29
CA LEU A 694 10.85 13.13 -16.63
C LEU A 694 10.42 14.23 -17.61
N THR A 695 9.12 14.39 -17.79
CA THR A 695 8.51 15.48 -18.53
C THR A 695 7.62 16.27 -17.58
N LYS A 696 7.99 17.50 -17.25
CA LYS A 696 7.18 18.38 -16.42
C LYS A 696 6.19 19.16 -17.27
N ILE A 697 4.94 19.15 -16.86
CA ILE A 697 3.84 19.84 -17.51
C ILE A 697 3.28 20.88 -16.55
N ILE A 698 3.12 22.12 -16.99
CA ILE A 698 2.54 23.22 -16.22
C ILE A 698 1.34 23.73 -17.01
N ASN A 699 0.19 23.82 -16.35
CA ASN A 699 -1.07 24.26 -16.87
C ASN A 699 -1.53 25.51 -16.11
N TYR A 700 -1.85 26.60 -16.81
CA TYR A 700 -2.37 27.83 -16.18
C TYR A 700 -3.27 28.63 -17.09
N MET A 701 -4.24 29.29 -16.47
CA MET A 701 -5.18 30.19 -17.14
C MET A 701 -5.07 31.62 -16.60
N ARG A 702 -5.20 32.60 -17.51
CA ARG A 702 -5.30 34.03 -17.18
C ARG A 702 -6.37 34.64 -18.07
N GLY A 703 -7.54 34.96 -17.47
CA GLY A 703 -8.69 35.46 -18.23
C GLY A 703 -9.17 34.46 -19.28
N ASP A 704 -9.24 34.87 -20.52
CA ASP A 704 -9.62 34.10 -21.69
C ASP A 704 -8.44 33.38 -22.37
N LYS A 705 -7.26 33.38 -21.73
CA LYS A 705 -6.06 32.73 -22.24
C LYS A 705 -5.76 31.47 -21.43
N TRP A 706 -5.53 30.37 -22.12
CA TRP A 706 -5.14 29.10 -21.53
C TRP A 706 -3.76 28.70 -22.04
N ASN A 707 -2.82 28.47 -21.14
CA ASN A 707 -1.43 28.23 -21.46
C ASN A 707 -0.98 26.88 -20.87
N VAL A 708 -0.24 26.10 -21.66
CA VAL A 708 0.39 24.86 -21.23
C VAL A 708 1.87 24.91 -21.61
N ILE A 709 2.72 24.66 -20.62
CA ILE A 709 4.16 24.55 -20.82
C ILE A 709 4.53 23.10 -20.60
N ILE A 710 5.17 22.49 -21.57
CA ILE A 710 5.75 21.15 -21.46
C ILE A 710 7.26 21.34 -21.54
N GLU A 711 7.93 21.16 -20.39
CA GLU A 711 9.40 21.28 -20.34
C GLU A 711 10.05 20.13 -21.13
N ARG A 712 11.22 20.43 -21.69
CA ARG A 712 12.05 19.43 -22.34
C ARG A 712 12.18 18.19 -21.47
N ARG A 713 12.02 17.02 -22.08
CA ARG A 713 12.22 15.73 -21.40
C ARG A 713 13.64 15.65 -20.82
N ARG A 714 13.75 15.41 -19.52
CA ARG A 714 15.01 15.23 -18.80
C ARG A 714 15.25 13.74 -18.58
N GLY A 715 16.50 13.30 -18.67
CA GLY A 715 16.92 11.91 -18.49
C GLY A 715 17.27 11.21 -19.80
N GLU A 716 17.65 9.93 -19.70
CA GLU A 716 18.24 9.18 -20.82
C GLU A 716 17.26 8.25 -21.53
N TYR A 717 16.08 8.01 -20.96
CA TYR A 717 15.05 7.19 -21.60
C TYR A 717 14.31 8.00 -22.66
N ASN A 718 14.35 7.52 -23.90
CA ASN A 718 13.68 8.19 -25.02
C ASN A 718 12.68 7.23 -25.68
N PRO A 719 11.43 7.15 -25.20
CA PRO A 719 10.41 6.35 -25.86
C PRO A 719 10.07 6.93 -27.22
N ARG A 720 10.18 6.11 -28.27
CA ARG A 720 9.76 6.48 -29.63
C ARG A 720 8.24 6.43 -29.75
N ARG A 721 7.55 7.45 -29.27
CA ARG A 721 6.09 7.58 -29.28
C ARG A 721 5.69 9.05 -29.38
N LYS A 722 4.48 9.28 -29.86
CA LYS A 722 3.90 10.61 -29.92
C LYS A 722 3.32 11.04 -28.58
N LEU A 723 3.31 12.35 -28.38
CA LEU A 723 2.62 13.01 -27.28
C LEU A 723 1.47 13.82 -27.85
N TYR A 724 0.29 13.62 -27.31
CA TYR A 724 -0.91 14.39 -27.61
C TYR A 724 -1.33 15.22 -26.41
N VAL A 725 -1.94 16.37 -26.67
CA VAL A 725 -2.63 17.16 -25.64
C VAL A 725 -4.12 17.19 -25.97
N TYR A 726 -4.94 16.73 -25.01
CA TYR A 726 -6.38 16.82 -25.07
C TYR A 726 -6.87 17.89 -24.09
N PHE A 727 -7.26 19.04 -24.62
CA PHE A 727 -7.89 20.10 -23.85
C PHE A 727 -9.34 19.73 -23.57
N ARG A 728 -9.67 19.49 -22.30
CA ARG A 728 -11.00 19.10 -21.82
C ARG A 728 -11.78 20.33 -21.33
N GLY A 729 -13.11 20.33 -21.45
CA GLY A 729 -13.96 21.40 -20.94
C GLY A 729 -13.89 22.72 -21.73
N ILE A 730 -13.44 22.66 -22.97
CA ILE A 730 -13.40 23.80 -23.89
C ILE A 730 -14.33 23.52 -25.08
N GLU A 731 -15.13 24.51 -25.45
CA GLU A 731 -15.99 24.47 -26.61
C GLU A 731 -15.24 24.97 -27.85
N GLU A 732 -14.54 26.11 -27.70
CA GLU A 732 -13.87 26.79 -28.81
C GLU A 732 -12.65 27.58 -28.34
N ALA A 733 -11.68 27.74 -29.22
CA ALA A 733 -10.56 28.67 -29.09
C ALA A 733 -10.32 29.34 -30.47
N GLU A 734 -10.33 30.68 -30.54
CA GLU A 734 -10.10 31.36 -31.80
C GLU A 734 -8.69 31.15 -32.32
N LYS A 735 -7.70 31.07 -31.42
CA LYS A 735 -6.30 30.94 -31.81
C LYS A 735 -5.62 29.85 -30.96
N ILE A 736 -4.93 28.95 -31.64
CA ILE A 736 -4.12 27.90 -31.04
C ILE A 736 -2.70 28.01 -31.57
N LEU A 737 -1.75 28.31 -30.68
CA LEU A 737 -0.34 28.41 -31.02
C LEU A 737 0.47 27.35 -30.30
N VAL A 738 1.36 26.69 -31.02
CA VAL A 738 2.40 25.79 -30.47
C VAL A 738 3.75 26.40 -30.85
N ASN A 739 4.52 26.85 -29.85
CA ASN A 739 5.77 27.58 -30.07
C ASN A 739 5.61 28.73 -31.10
N ASP A 740 4.59 29.56 -30.87
CA ASP A 740 4.19 30.73 -31.66
C ASP A 740 3.73 30.43 -33.11
N LYS A 741 3.64 29.15 -33.49
CA LYS A 741 3.10 28.73 -34.77
C LYS A 741 1.64 28.31 -34.64
N SER A 742 0.79 28.81 -35.54
CA SER A 742 -0.62 28.42 -35.57
C SER A 742 -0.76 26.94 -35.93
N VAL A 743 -1.57 26.23 -35.16
CA VAL A 743 -1.88 24.80 -35.39
C VAL A 743 -3.39 24.59 -35.39
N ARG A 744 -3.83 23.54 -36.08
CA ARG A 744 -5.22 23.05 -36.02
C ARG A 744 -5.32 21.79 -35.18
N PRO A 745 -6.42 21.59 -34.43
CA PRO A 745 -6.69 20.33 -33.79
C PRO A 745 -6.72 19.17 -34.82
N ILE A 746 -6.19 18.01 -34.43
CA ILE A 746 -6.28 16.82 -35.26
C ILE A 746 -7.60 16.07 -35.04
N GLU A 747 -8.28 16.32 -33.92
CA GLU A 747 -9.56 15.70 -33.56
C GLU A 747 -10.37 16.68 -32.70
N LEU A 748 -11.64 16.89 -33.10
CA LEU A 748 -12.63 17.59 -32.27
C LEU A 748 -13.49 16.58 -31.55
N ARG A 749 -13.75 16.83 -30.25
CA ARG A 749 -14.62 16.01 -29.41
C ARG A 749 -15.71 16.87 -28.79
N ARG A 750 -16.79 16.22 -28.31
CA ARG A 750 -17.91 16.93 -27.68
C ARG A 750 -17.48 17.83 -26.52
N ASP A 751 -16.40 17.47 -25.84
CA ASP A 751 -15.91 18.15 -24.62
C ASP A 751 -14.50 18.74 -24.78
N GLY A 752 -14.06 18.96 -26.01
CA GLY A 752 -12.77 19.59 -26.28
C GLY A 752 -12.11 19.15 -27.59
N PHE A 753 -10.79 19.29 -27.67
CA PHE A 753 -10.03 18.96 -28.87
C PHE A 753 -8.62 18.44 -28.56
N ILE A 754 -8.03 17.75 -29.54
CA ILE A 754 -6.70 17.12 -29.44
C ILE A 754 -5.71 17.80 -30.38
N ILE A 755 -4.49 18.02 -29.89
CA ILE A 755 -3.34 18.53 -30.65
C ILE A 755 -2.26 17.42 -30.65
N ASP A 756 -1.64 17.18 -31.81
CA ASP A 756 -0.47 16.32 -31.97
C ASP A 756 0.81 17.16 -31.76
N LEU A 757 1.66 16.76 -30.83
CA LEU A 757 2.94 17.40 -30.56
C LEU A 757 4.14 16.63 -31.14
N GLY A 758 3.87 15.50 -31.79
CA GLY A 758 4.91 14.62 -32.36
C GLY A 758 5.64 13.81 -31.29
N ASP A 759 6.81 13.30 -31.67
CA ASP A 759 7.64 12.39 -30.84
C ASP A 759 8.85 13.06 -30.20
N ASN A 760 9.27 14.23 -30.72
CA ASN A 760 10.45 14.94 -30.23
C ASN A 760 10.06 16.05 -29.24
N ILE A 761 10.03 15.70 -27.96
CA ILE A 761 9.63 16.61 -26.89
C ILE A 761 10.80 17.54 -26.52
N LYS A 762 10.84 18.70 -27.13
CA LYS A 762 11.61 19.87 -26.70
C LYS A 762 10.74 20.75 -25.80
N ASP A 763 11.23 21.93 -25.39
CA ASP A 763 10.40 22.90 -24.69
C ASP A 763 9.23 23.32 -25.60
N ILE A 764 8.00 23.08 -25.16
CA ILE A 764 6.78 23.34 -25.90
C ILE A 764 5.92 24.30 -25.08
N LYS A 765 5.52 25.40 -25.73
CA LYS A 765 4.52 26.35 -25.21
C LYS A 765 3.27 26.24 -26.06
N ILE A 766 2.13 25.98 -25.44
CA ILE A 766 0.83 25.96 -26.10
C ILE A 766 0.05 27.15 -25.53
N ASN A 767 -0.41 28.03 -26.40
CA ASN A 767 -1.19 29.22 -26.04
C ASN A 767 -2.53 29.17 -26.77
N LEU A 768 -3.61 29.15 -26.02
CA LEU A 768 -4.97 29.32 -26.51
C LEU A 768 -5.45 30.74 -26.14
N SER A 769 -6.14 31.43 -27.03
CA SER A 769 -6.74 32.72 -26.75
C SER A 769 -8.20 32.80 -27.23
N SER A 770 -8.95 33.72 -26.63
CA SER A 770 -10.40 33.88 -26.87
C SER A 770 -11.12 32.55 -26.69
N ILE A 771 -10.87 31.89 -25.55
CA ILE A 771 -11.44 30.56 -25.24
C ILE A 771 -12.87 30.68 -24.73
N LYS A 772 -13.72 29.77 -25.18
CA LYS A 772 -15.05 29.52 -24.66
C LYS A 772 -15.08 28.17 -23.93
N LEU A 773 -15.30 28.21 -22.62
CA LEU A 773 -15.40 27.00 -21.82
C LEU A 773 -16.81 26.42 -21.86
N LEU A 774 -16.92 25.08 -21.80
CA LEU A 774 -18.18 24.37 -21.66
C LEU A 774 -18.87 24.74 -20.33
N GLY A 775 -20.16 25.08 -20.39
CA GLY A 775 -20.98 25.29 -19.18
C GLY A 775 -20.75 26.64 -18.48
N LYS A 776 -20.30 27.68 -19.21
CA LYS A 776 -20.42 29.06 -18.77
C LYS A 776 -21.78 29.63 -19.11
#